data_e888d3c97d06e77e9ee85aedd74782d1
#
_entry.id   e888d3c97d06e77e9ee85aedd74782d1
#
_cell.length_a   1.000
_cell.length_b   1.000
_cell.length_c   1.000
_cell.angle_alpha   90.00
_cell.angle_beta   90.00
_cell.angle_gamma   90.00
#
_symmetry.space_group_name_H-M   'P 1'
#
loop_
_entity.id
_entity.type
_entity.pdbx_description
1 polymer ?
#
loop_
_entity_poly.entity_id
_entity_poly.type
_entity_poly.pdbx_seq_one_letter_code
_entity_poly.pdbx_strand_id
1 'polypeptide(L)'
;MRIKTTLGGHAIVQDSEGWWCYAIYEQDGSKRSSGIRIGSDAPAEVLNRSMNIPYQQLNANAQELRSSGHREGTLPFMQRAAMATKSQTKATKHGLVILAQYKDVPFKHTREYFVDMLTKEGYSHNGATGSAMEYFNDQFGNFVDFSFEVSEIVTLPSNRKYYGENNYYGQDARPAEMIYDACIGADPSIDFSLYDDDNDGYVDNVFVFFAGGDEAELLEQEDLIWSHAWYIESGGGLTLKLDGKSIDRYACTAELSDNSLAGIGTFCHEYSHTFGLPDFYDTDYDENGWSAGLWCWTSLMDGGNMNNGSNTPPFYNAIEREFLDIADPILIERNGTYTLEPLHSSNRFYRINTETSGLYYLIECRKQSEWDKYIKGSGMLIYKVDKTPKRQKRWVIDNTVNAYANQQCADLIEADGRNDIFYSDGEYSTRVQNITGIFFPNNATETVKFTPEISMTNIRMEGNNVVFSIVGFAEDSTPPTATNIRAEAFMDAAIINFESSWEFEGNAIVTWGRTDQLTTETEVEAYEPGKYSVTLTGLVPGNKTYTASIYFQIEDRAGESKNISFMTSKAAPVDWPYIFVGKNKSNADGTFAQGTKIALMVYNASDAEEIGWTFNDEEIVPEGDGYFTLEESGILKAIVSWEDGSRDIIEKKINISLAE
;
A
#
# COMPACT_ATOMS: atom_id res chain seq x y z
N MET A 1 37.11 24.88 16.25
CA MET A 1 36.08 25.96 16.29
C MET A 1 34.82 25.28 16.74
N ARG A 2 34.20 25.68 17.84
CA ARG A 2 32.93 25.05 18.25
C ARG A 2 31.82 25.63 17.39
N ILE A 3 31.08 24.78 16.69
CA ILE A 3 29.94 25.14 15.87
C ILE A 3 28.69 24.71 16.65
N LYS A 4 27.67 25.54 16.67
CA LYS A 4 26.33 25.23 17.20
C LYS A 4 25.31 25.58 16.16
N THR A 5 24.07 25.19 16.37
CA THR A 5 22.95 25.56 15.53
C THR A 5 21.91 26.30 16.36
N THR A 6 21.23 27.28 15.79
CA THR A 6 20.07 27.92 16.43
C THR A 6 18.85 27.01 16.29
N LEU A 7 17.81 27.21 17.10
CA LEU A 7 16.51 26.54 16.97
C LEU A 7 15.89 26.71 15.57
N GLY A 8 16.27 27.74 14.82
CA GLY A 8 15.84 27.95 13.43
C GLY A 8 16.76 27.32 12.37
N GLY A 9 17.63 26.37 12.72
CA GLY A 9 18.49 25.64 11.76
C GLY A 9 19.70 26.41 11.23
N HIS A 10 20.01 27.61 11.76
CA HIS A 10 21.15 28.39 11.30
C HIS A 10 22.42 28.00 12.05
N ALA A 11 23.48 27.66 11.32
CA ALA A 11 24.79 27.40 11.90
C ALA A 11 25.38 28.66 12.55
N ILE A 12 26.02 28.50 13.70
CA ILE A 12 26.63 29.59 14.47
C ILE A 12 28.03 29.21 14.87
N VAL A 13 28.91 30.21 14.86
CA VAL A 13 30.32 30.09 15.26
C VAL A 13 30.70 31.23 16.20
N GLN A 14 31.68 31.01 17.07
CA GLN A 14 32.23 32.09 17.86
C GLN A 14 33.20 32.93 17.01
N ASP A 15 33.06 34.25 17.08
CA ASP A 15 34.02 35.18 16.50
C ASP A 15 35.31 35.27 17.35
N SER A 16 36.23 36.11 16.94
CA SER A 16 37.51 36.31 17.66
C SER A 16 37.37 36.91 19.05
N GLU A 17 36.21 37.50 19.35
CA GLU A 17 35.88 38.09 20.65
C GLU A 17 35.07 37.13 21.55
N GLY A 18 34.77 35.92 21.04
CA GLY A 18 34.02 34.89 21.76
C GLY A 18 32.50 35.01 21.68
N TRP A 19 31.96 35.92 20.83
CA TRP A 19 30.52 36.05 20.62
C TRP A 19 29.98 35.03 19.63
N TRP A 20 28.81 34.50 19.90
CA TRP A 20 28.11 33.64 18.97
C TRP A 20 27.48 34.47 17.84
N CYS A 21 27.93 34.22 16.61
CA CYS A 21 27.48 34.86 15.38
C CYS A 21 26.98 33.83 14.38
N TYR A 22 26.08 34.23 13.48
CA TYR A 22 25.71 33.39 12.37
C TYR A 22 26.95 32.98 11.56
N ALA A 23 27.05 31.72 11.18
CA ALA A 23 28.13 31.21 10.34
C ALA A 23 27.80 31.42 8.88
N ILE A 24 28.78 31.79 8.07
CA ILE A 24 28.65 31.80 6.60
C ILE A 24 29.42 30.63 6.05
N TYR A 25 28.80 29.82 5.23
CA TYR A 25 29.44 28.76 4.47
C TYR A 25 30.07 29.34 3.22
N GLU A 26 31.33 29.04 2.98
CA GLU A 26 32.06 29.38 1.76
C GLU A 26 31.96 28.23 0.74
N GLN A 27 32.27 28.51 -0.52
CA GLN A 27 32.16 27.52 -1.61
C GLN A 27 33.07 26.29 -1.45
N ASP A 28 34.11 26.40 -0.63
CA ASP A 28 35.05 25.31 -0.30
C ASP A 28 34.60 24.47 0.91
N GLY A 29 33.38 24.70 1.42
CA GLY A 29 32.85 24.03 2.62
C GLY A 29 33.37 24.57 3.94
N SER A 30 34.28 25.56 3.93
CA SER A 30 34.74 26.21 5.13
C SER A 30 33.68 27.13 5.73
N LYS A 31 33.79 27.40 7.03
CA LYS A 31 32.84 28.22 7.77
C LYS A 31 33.55 29.39 8.43
N ARG A 32 32.98 30.57 8.30
CA ARG A 32 33.45 31.76 9.02
C ARG A 32 32.33 32.48 9.75
N SER A 33 32.65 33.27 10.75
CA SER A 33 31.69 34.16 11.40
C SER A 33 31.20 35.24 10.42
N SER A 34 29.90 35.49 10.42
CA SER A 34 29.31 36.64 9.71
C SER A 34 29.58 37.98 10.42
N GLY A 35 30.02 37.97 11.66
CA GLY A 35 30.08 39.14 12.53
C GLY A 35 28.71 39.60 13.06
N ILE A 36 27.62 38.95 12.68
CA ILE A 36 26.26 39.26 13.14
C ILE A 36 25.92 38.35 14.29
N ARG A 37 25.69 38.91 15.46
CA ARG A 37 25.40 38.17 16.71
C ARG A 37 24.00 37.58 16.66
N ILE A 38 23.86 36.42 17.31
CA ILE A 38 22.56 35.77 17.50
C ILE A 38 21.65 36.72 18.31
N GLY A 39 20.37 36.81 17.89
CA GLY A 39 19.38 37.69 18.53
C GLY A 39 19.40 39.13 18.04
N SER A 40 20.28 39.49 17.09
CA SER A 40 20.20 40.74 16.33
C SER A 40 19.50 40.48 14.97
N ASP A 41 18.87 41.54 14.40
CA ASP A 41 18.28 41.48 13.07
C ASP A 41 19.34 41.12 12.03
N ALA A 42 19.30 39.91 11.54
CA ALA A 42 20.22 39.43 10.52
C ALA A 42 19.60 39.63 9.13
N PRO A 43 20.37 40.19 8.15
CA PRO A 43 19.91 40.28 6.77
C PRO A 43 19.55 38.90 6.21
N ALA A 44 18.51 38.81 5.37
CA ALA A 44 18.05 37.57 4.75
C ALA A 44 19.18 36.80 4.02
N GLU A 45 20.13 37.55 3.41
CA GLU A 45 21.30 36.94 2.76
C GLU A 45 22.20 36.20 3.75
N VAL A 46 22.38 36.72 4.97
CA VAL A 46 23.17 36.06 6.02
C VAL A 46 22.43 34.87 6.58
N LEU A 47 21.12 34.97 6.80
CA LEU A 47 20.29 33.87 7.23
C LEU A 47 20.32 32.72 6.21
N ASN A 48 20.15 33.04 4.93
CA ASN A 48 20.21 32.03 3.86
C ASN A 48 21.60 31.35 3.75
N ARG A 49 22.69 32.10 3.95
CA ARG A 49 24.05 31.56 3.92
C ARG A 49 24.48 30.90 5.22
N SER A 50 23.76 31.08 6.29
CA SER A 50 23.98 30.42 7.57
C SER A 50 23.14 29.17 7.75
N MET A 51 22.13 28.95 6.89
CA MET A 51 21.41 27.68 6.86
C MET A 51 22.37 26.55 6.56
N ASN A 52 22.27 25.50 7.35
CA ASN A 52 23.21 24.38 7.32
C ASN A 52 23.23 23.72 5.93
N ILE A 53 24.29 23.97 5.15
CA ILE A 53 24.44 23.41 3.79
C ILE A 53 24.38 21.87 3.77
N PRO A 54 24.89 21.10 4.76
CA PRO A 54 24.62 19.68 4.80
C PRO A 54 23.14 19.32 4.83
N TYR A 55 22.31 20.08 5.53
CA TYR A 55 20.87 19.86 5.54
C TYR A 55 20.21 20.26 4.20
N GLN A 56 20.65 21.33 3.58
CA GLN A 56 20.20 21.74 2.24
C GLN A 56 20.76 20.81 1.15
N GLN A 57 22.01 20.35 1.27
CA GLN A 57 22.59 19.38 0.33
C GLN A 57 22.06 17.97 0.59
N LEU A 58 21.86 17.55 1.82
CA LEU A 58 21.17 16.29 2.14
C LEU A 58 19.72 16.33 1.66
N ASN A 59 19.01 17.43 1.86
CA ASN A 59 17.66 17.61 1.31
C ASN A 59 17.66 17.83 -0.21
N ALA A 60 18.61 18.55 -0.80
CA ALA A 60 18.71 18.69 -2.25
C ALA A 60 19.19 17.39 -2.91
N ASN A 61 20.13 16.68 -2.31
CA ASN A 61 20.56 15.36 -2.78
C ASN A 61 19.50 14.29 -2.50
N ALA A 62 18.78 14.36 -1.38
CA ALA A 62 17.61 13.52 -1.13
C ALA A 62 16.43 13.92 -2.04
N GLN A 63 16.27 15.19 -2.37
CA GLN A 63 15.31 15.67 -3.37
C GLN A 63 15.71 15.26 -4.79
N GLU A 64 16.99 15.32 -5.10
CA GLU A 64 17.53 14.89 -6.41
C GLU A 64 17.52 13.36 -6.51
N LEU A 65 17.77 12.61 -5.44
CA LEU A 65 17.69 11.15 -5.37
C LEU A 65 16.23 10.65 -5.27
N ARG A 66 15.37 11.33 -4.56
CA ARG A 66 13.93 11.04 -4.57
C ARG A 66 13.26 11.46 -5.89
N SER A 67 13.72 12.54 -6.54
CA SER A 67 13.33 12.93 -7.89
C SER A 67 14.06 12.12 -8.96
N SER A 68 15.23 11.58 -8.70
CA SER A 68 16.00 10.71 -9.59
C SER A 68 15.71 9.22 -9.35
N GLY A 69 15.09 8.84 -8.25
CA GLY A 69 14.34 7.59 -8.11
C GLY A 69 13.15 7.54 -9.08
N HIS A 70 12.73 8.68 -9.59
CA HIS A 70 12.05 8.85 -10.87
C HIS A 70 13.09 9.08 -11.98
N ARG A 71 13.96 8.11 -12.23
CA ARG A 71 14.67 8.09 -13.51
C ARG A 71 13.60 8.04 -14.60
N GLU A 72 13.67 8.98 -15.54
CA GLU A 72 12.84 8.91 -16.76
C GLU A 72 12.94 7.50 -17.33
N GLY A 73 11.86 6.74 -17.23
CA GLY A 73 11.75 5.37 -17.74
C GLY A 73 11.61 4.26 -16.69
N THR A 74 11.87 4.48 -15.40
CA THR A 74 11.60 3.47 -14.36
C THR A 74 10.35 3.84 -13.58
N LEU A 75 9.27 3.09 -13.80
CA LEU A 75 8.07 3.21 -12.99
C LEU A 75 8.38 2.69 -11.59
N PRO A 76 7.95 3.37 -10.51
CA PRO A 76 8.02 2.83 -9.16
C PRO A 76 7.45 1.40 -9.12
N PHE A 77 8.01 0.53 -8.27
CA PHE A 77 7.55 -0.86 -8.13
C PHE A 77 6.02 -0.97 -8.09
N MET A 78 5.36 -0.06 -7.38
CA MET A 78 3.90 -0.06 -7.23
C MET A 78 3.15 0.35 -8.50
N GLN A 79 3.66 1.30 -9.29
CA GLN A 79 3.07 1.58 -10.60
C GLN A 79 3.24 0.38 -11.54
N ARG A 80 4.28 -0.44 -11.35
CA ARG A 80 4.46 -1.70 -12.09
C ARG A 80 3.60 -2.82 -11.54
N ALA A 81 3.40 -2.91 -10.23
CA ALA A 81 2.42 -3.80 -9.64
C ALA A 81 1.00 -3.46 -10.11
N ALA A 82 0.62 -2.18 -10.14
CA ALA A 82 -0.63 -1.71 -10.73
C ALA A 82 -0.72 -1.98 -12.25
N MET A 83 0.39 -1.93 -12.99
CA MET A 83 0.44 -2.37 -14.40
C MET A 83 0.41 -3.90 -14.54
N ALA A 84 1.01 -4.64 -13.60
CA ALA A 84 0.91 -6.09 -13.53
C ALA A 84 -0.53 -6.54 -13.21
N THR A 85 -1.28 -5.79 -12.41
CA THR A 85 -2.72 -6.02 -12.19
C THR A 85 -3.51 -5.87 -13.49
N LYS A 86 -3.12 -4.93 -14.36
CA LYS A 86 -3.69 -4.78 -15.72
C LYS A 86 -3.25 -5.90 -16.68
N SER A 87 -2.14 -6.60 -16.37
CA SER A 87 -1.58 -7.68 -17.21
C SER A 87 -1.95 -9.09 -16.78
N GLN A 88 -2.72 -9.27 -15.71
CA GLN A 88 -3.12 -10.57 -15.13
C GLN A 88 -1.95 -11.48 -14.69
N THR A 89 -0.75 -10.96 -14.55
CA THR A 89 0.37 -11.70 -13.96
C THR A 89 0.65 -11.14 -12.58
N LYS A 90 0.56 -11.98 -11.57
CA LYS A 90 0.94 -11.64 -10.21
C LYS A 90 2.43 -11.27 -10.19
N ALA A 91 2.77 -10.12 -9.65
CA ALA A 91 4.17 -9.72 -9.48
C ALA A 91 4.77 -10.51 -8.30
N THR A 92 6.07 -10.78 -8.35
CA THR A 92 6.80 -11.34 -7.21
C THR A 92 7.71 -10.27 -6.63
N LYS A 93 7.80 -10.19 -5.31
CA LYS A 93 8.72 -9.32 -4.59
C LYS A 93 9.62 -10.17 -3.69
N HIS A 94 10.91 -10.11 -3.95
CA HIS A 94 11.93 -10.79 -3.16
C HIS A 94 12.58 -9.80 -2.19
N GLY A 95 12.32 -9.92 -0.89
CA GLY A 95 12.90 -9.09 0.15
C GLY A 95 14.17 -9.72 0.73
N LEU A 96 15.28 -8.99 0.71
CA LEU A 96 16.51 -9.39 1.37
C LEU A 96 16.57 -8.81 2.78
N VAL A 97 16.77 -9.68 3.77
CA VAL A 97 16.94 -9.31 5.17
C VAL A 97 18.29 -9.78 5.69
N ILE A 98 19.14 -8.85 6.11
CA ILE A 98 20.47 -9.12 6.67
C ILE A 98 20.42 -8.98 8.19
N LEU A 99 20.97 -9.97 8.89
CA LEU A 99 21.14 -9.94 10.34
C LEU A 99 22.54 -9.45 10.68
N ALA A 100 22.65 -8.21 11.21
CA ALA A 100 23.92 -7.56 11.51
C ALA A 100 24.14 -7.41 13.03
N GLN A 101 25.10 -8.16 13.58
CA GLN A 101 25.53 -7.96 14.97
C GLN A 101 26.79 -7.12 15.06
N TYR A 102 26.88 -6.30 16.09
CA TYR A 102 28.09 -5.52 16.34
C TYR A 102 29.20 -6.40 16.91
N LYS A 103 30.44 -5.91 16.79
CA LYS A 103 31.59 -6.61 17.33
C LYS A 103 31.51 -6.84 18.86
N ASP A 104 30.83 -5.94 19.56
CA ASP A 104 30.67 -5.93 21.03
C ASP A 104 29.25 -6.25 21.51
N VAL A 105 28.25 -6.26 20.61
CA VAL A 105 26.85 -6.57 20.94
C VAL A 105 26.37 -7.67 19.98
N PRO A 106 26.35 -8.95 20.42
CA PRO A 106 25.78 -10.04 19.63
C PRO A 106 24.26 -10.04 19.70
N PHE A 107 23.61 -10.69 18.74
CA PHE A 107 22.20 -11.02 18.83
C PHE A 107 21.90 -11.87 20.07
N LYS A 108 20.75 -11.62 20.68
CA LYS A 108 20.19 -12.47 21.75
C LYS A 108 19.38 -13.62 21.18
N HIS A 109 18.82 -13.47 19.98
CA HIS A 109 17.99 -14.47 19.30
C HIS A 109 18.77 -15.10 18.14
N THR A 110 18.38 -16.32 17.79
CA THR A 110 18.98 -17.03 16.65
C THR A 110 18.34 -16.58 15.33
N ARG A 111 19.00 -16.90 14.23
CA ARG A 111 18.48 -16.63 12.88
C ARG A 111 17.07 -17.21 12.67
N GLU A 112 16.80 -18.39 13.22
CA GLU A 112 15.52 -19.08 13.08
C GLU A 112 14.34 -18.26 13.63
N TYR A 113 14.55 -17.44 14.67
CA TYR A 113 13.52 -16.53 15.17
C TYR A 113 13.10 -15.51 14.10
N PHE A 114 14.08 -14.96 13.38
CA PHE A 114 13.81 -14.00 12.31
C PHE A 114 13.18 -14.68 11.10
N VAL A 115 13.65 -15.88 10.73
CA VAL A 115 13.03 -16.66 9.66
C VAL A 115 11.58 -16.95 9.98
N ASP A 116 11.29 -17.47 11.18
CA ASP A 116 9.91 -17.78 11.62
C ASP A 116 9.04 -16.50 11.59
N MET A 117 9.53 -15.39 12.17
CA MET A 117 8.80 -14.12 12.24
C MET A 117 8.49 -13.55 10.86
N LEU A 118 9.40 -13.70 9.91
CA LEU A 118 9.26 -13.09 8.60
C LEU A 118 8.54 -13.96 7.57
N THR A 119 8.64 -15.30 7.68
CA THR A 119 8.24 -16.20 6.58
C THR A 119 7.32 -17.35 6.97
N LYS A 120 7.16 -17.63 8.25
CA LYS A 120 6.43 -18.84 8.70
C LYS A 120 4.94 -18.63 8.60
N GLU A 121 4.27 -19.51 7.87
CA GLU A 121 2.82 -19.58 7.81
C GLU A 121 2.22 -19.89 9.20
N GLY A 122 1.19 -19.13 9.58
CA GLY A 122 0.53 -19.26 10.89
C GLY A 122 1.42 -18.83 12.06
N TYR A 123 2.39 -17.93 11.84
CA TYR A 123 3.22 -17.39 12.91
C TYR A 123 2.36 -16.67 13.96
N SER A 124 2.51 -17.06 15.23
CA SER A 124 1.64 -16.57 16.32
C SER A 124 2.39 -16.27 17.62
N HIS A 125 3.72 -16.14 17.56
CA HIS A 125 4.51 -15.78 18.74
C HIS A 125 4.07 -14.44 19.31
N ASN A 126 3.96 -14.31 20.63
CA ASN A 126 3.46 -13.11 21.33
C ASN A 126 2.07 -12.64 20.87
N GLY A 127 1.24 -13.56 20.36
CA GLY A 127 -0.11 -13.24 19.88
C GLY A 127 -0.12 -12.53 18.52
N ALA A 128 0.95 -12.67 17.72
CA ALA A 128 0.99 -12.21 16.33
C ALA A 128 -0.15 -12.87 15.53
N THR A 129 -0.68 -12.14 14.56
CA THR A 129 -1.72 -12.63 13.64
C THR A 129 -1.12 -13.48 12.53
N GLY A 130 0.13 -13.26 12.17
CA GLY A 130 0.86 -13.95 11.13
C GLY A 130 2.32 -13.46 11.05
N SER A 131 3.07 -13.94 10.06
CA SER A 131 4.39 -13.47 9.70
C SER A 131 4.34 -12.19 8.86
N ALA A 132 5.48 -11.54 8.65
CA ALA A 132 5.56 -10.38 7.77
C ALA A 132 5.19 -10.72 6.31
N MET A 133 5.56 -11.89 5.84
CA MET A 133 5.17 -12.39 4.52
C MET A 133 3.65 -12.54 4.41
N GLU A 134 2.99 -13.12 5.41
CA GLU A 134 1.52 -13.21 5.45
C GLU A 134 0.90 -11.82 5.48
N TYR A 135 1.45 -10.89 6.29
CA TYR A 135 0.99 -9.52 6.35
C TYR A 135 0.96 -8.86 4.96
N PHE A 136 2.09 -8.85 4.25
CA PHE A 136 2.16 -8.22 2.94
C PHE A 136 1.31 -8.95 1.89
N ASN A 137 1.27 -10.28 1.93
CA ASN A 137 0.41 -11.06 1.03
C ASN A 137 -1.08 -10.75 1.24
N ASP A 138 -1.51 -10.53 2.50
CA ASP A 138 -2.88 -10.12 2.82
C ASP A 138 -3.18 -8.67 2.38
N GLN A 139 -2.18 -7.75 2.47
CA GLN A 139 -2.37 -6.38 2.01
C GLN A 139 -2.51 -6.29 0.48
N PHE A 140 -1.66 -7.02 -0.23
CA PHE A 140 -1.58 -6.93 -1.71
C PHE A 140 -2.44 -7.98 -2.43
N GLY A 141 -2.91 -8.99 -1.69
CA GLY A 141 -3.82 -10.00 -2.21
C GLY A 141 -3.28 -10.70 -3.46
N ASN A 142 -4.06 -10.67 -4.54
CA ASN A 142 -3.68 -11.33 -5.79
C ASN A 142 -2.70 -10.51 -6.67
N PHE A 143 -2.24 -9.35 -6.20
CA PHE A 143 -1.42 -8.44 -7.02
C PHE A 143 0.06 -8.77 -6.92
N VAL A 144 0.55 -9.10 -5.71
CA VAL A 144 1.96 -9.35 -5.44
C VAL A 144 2.11 -10.57 -4.53
N ASP A 145 3.10 -11.41 -4.82
CA ASP A 145 3.60 -12.45 -3.91
C ASP A 145 4.88 -11.96 -3.25
N PHE A 146 4.87 -11.87 -1.94
CA PHE A 146 6.05 -11.53 -1.15
C PHE A 146 6.77 -12.78 -0.67
N SER A 147 8.09 -12.75 -0.71
CA SER A 147 8.98 -13.71 -0.07
C SER A 147 10.15 -12.99 0.58
N PHE A 148 10.65 -13.51 1.68
CA PHE A 148 11.80 -12.93 2.38
C PHE A 148 12.90 -13.96 2.52
N GLU A 149 14.13 -13.58 2.19
CA GLU A 149 15.32 -14.34 2.49
C GLU A 149 16.07 -13.68 3.65
N VAL A 150 16.43 -14.46 4.67
CA VAL A 150 17.14 -13.99 5.86
C VAL A 150 18.57 -14.53 5.81
N SER A 151 19.56 -13.64 5.85
CA SER A 151 20.98 -14.02 5.82
C SER A 151 21.41 -14.82 7.05
N GLU A 152 22.57 -15.44 7.00
CA GLU A 152 23.31 -15.79 8.22
C GLU A 152 23.67 -14.52 9.00
N ILE A 153 23.96 -14.67 10.30
CA ILE A 153 24.33 -13.52 11.14
C ILE A 153 25.71 -13.00 10.73
N VAL A 154 25.74 -11.77 10.26
CA VAL A 154 26.96 -11.03 9.90
C VAL A 154 27.50 -10.32 11.15
N THR A 155 28.80 -10.46 11.43
CA THR A 155 29.47 -9.68 12.47
C THR A 155 30.14 -8.46 11.83
N LEU A 156 29.64 -7.28 12.19
CA LEU A 156 30.17 -6.00 11.71
C LEU A 156 31.63 -5.77 12.20
N PRO A 157 32.46 -5.06 11.41
CA PRO A 157 33.87 -4.82 11.76
C PRO A 157 34.07 -3.89 12.96
N SER A 158 33.05 -3.10 13.34
CA SER A 158 33.13 -2.10 14.41
C SER A 158 32.15 -2.37 15.55
N ASN A 159 32.35 -1.66 16.67
CA ASN A 159 31.48 -1.70 17.83
C ASN A 159 30.21 -0.88 17.58
N ARG A 160 29.11 -1.16 18.34
CA ARG A 160 27.82 -0.47 18.24
C ARG A 160 28.00 1.06 18.29
N LYS A 161 28.74 1.56 19.28
CA LYS A 161 28.98 2.99 19.42
C LYS A 161 29.59 3.65 18.18
N TYR A 162 30.38 2.94 17.40
CA TYR A 162 30.97 3.49 16.18
C TYR A 162 29.90 3.87 15.14
N TYR A 163 28.87 3.06 15.00
CA TYR A 163 27.80 3.28 14.03
C TYR A 163 26.70 4.20 14.55
N GLY A 164 26.26 4.01 15.81
CA GLY A 164 25.12 4.68 16.41
C GLY A 164 25.47 5.93 17.23
N GLU A 165 26.78 6.25 17.47
CA GLU A 165 27.12 7.47 18.20
C GLU A 165 26.48 8.68 17.53
N ASN A 166 25.69 9.41 18.31
CA ASN A 166 25.03 10.60 17.80
C ASN A 166 26.01 11.69 17.38
N ASN A 167 25.78 12.26 16.22
CA ASN A 167 26.49 13.41 15.74
C ASN A 167 26.10 14.67 16.55
N TYR A 168 26.70 15.80 16.23
CA TYR A 168 26.44 17.06 16.93
C TYR A 168 24.95 17.50 16.89
N TYR A 169 24.16 16.96 15.97
CA TYR A 169 22.73 17.30 15.76
C TYR A 169 21.79 16.32 16.44
N GLY A 170 22.30 15.35 17.21
CA GLY A 170 21.50 14.30 17.82
C GLY A 170 20.99 13.26 16.82
N GLN A 171 21.72 13.04 15.75
CA GLN A 171 21.40 12.04 14.73
C GLN A 171 22.51 11.00 14.68
N ASP A 172 22.19 9.78 14.37
CA ASP A 172 23.14 8.70 14.14
C ASP A 172 24.27 9.10 13.20
N ALA A 173 25.50 8.86 13.62
CA ALA A 173 26.65 9.32 12.84
C ALA A 173 26.92 8.47 11.60
N ARG A 174 26.68 7.14 11.65
CA ARG A 174 27.11 6.22 10.59
C ARG A 174 26.14 5.05 10.32
N PRO A 175 24.82 5.26 10.28
CA PRO A 175 23.88 4.17 10.01
C PRO A 175 24.06 3.62 8.59
N ALA A 176 24.28 4.47 7.59
CA ALA A 176 24.52 4.04 6.21
C ALA A 176 25.81 3.20 6.07
N GLU A 177 26.85 3.49 6.88
CA GLU A 177 28.09 2.68 6.91
C GLU A 177 27.83 1.31 7.57
N MET A 178 26.95 1.24 8.58
CA MET A 178 26.50 -0.04 9.13
C MET A 178 25.84 -0.92 8.05
N ILE A 179 24.96 -0.35 7.24
CA ILE A 179 24.31 -1.07 6.16
C ILE A 179 25.33 -1.52 5.10
N TYR A 180 26.25 -0.62 4.73
CA TYR A 180 27.32 -0.95 3.80
C TYR A 180 28.15 -2.15 4.28
N ASP A 181 28.61 -2.11 5.55
CA ASP A 181 29.41 -3.19 6.15
C ASP A 181 28.59 -4.49 6.30
N ALA A 182 27.29 -4.39 6.59
CA ALA A 182 26.38 -5.55 6.64
C ALA A 182 26.27 -6.23 5.28
N CYS A 183 26.09 -5.47 4.18
CA CYS A 183 26.03 -6.01 2.83
C CYS A 183 27.34 -6.68 2.43
N ILE A 184 28.50 -6.03 2.68
CA ILE A 184 29.82 -6.62 2.43
C ILE A 184 30.02 -7.92 3.22
N GLY A 185 29.55 -7.97 4.46
CA GLY A 185 29.63 -9.15 5.30
C GLY A 185 28.72 -10.30 4.82
N ALA A 186 27.60 -9.99 4.18
CA ALA A 186 26.65 -10.98 3.66
C ALA A 186 27.02 -11.49 2.26
N ASP A 187 27.76 -10.72 1.47
CA ASP A 187 28.15 -11.00 0.07
C ASP A 187 28.67 -12.43 -0.18
N PRO A 188 29.51 -13.04 0.69
CA PRO A 188 29.97 -14.40 0.46
C PRO A 188 28.87 -15.47 0.42
N SER A 189 27.66 -15.18 0.90
CA SER A 189 26.54 -16.11 1.03
C SER A 189 25.26 -15.67 0.34
N ILE A 190 25.18 -14.43 -0.10
CA ILE A 190 24.01 -13.81 -0.73
C ILE A 190 24.37 -13.41 -2.16
N ASP A 191 23.55 -13.80 -3.12
CA ASP A 191 23.60 -13.29 -4.50
C ASP A 191 22.64 -12.09 -4.62
N PHE A 192 23.18 -10.88 -4.53
CA PHE A 192 22.41 -9.64 -4.59
C PHE A 192 21.71 -9.43 -5.93
N SER A 193 22.12 -10.12 -6.98
CA SER A 193 21.47 -10.01 -8.29
C SER A 193 20.03 -10.56 -8.32
N LEU A 194 19.66 -11.36 -7.33
CA LEU A 194 18.32 -11.95 -7.19
C LEU A 194 17.26 -10.98 -6.65
N TYR A 195 17.67 -9.80 -6.14
CA TYR A 195 16.80 -8.82 -5.48
C TYR A 195 16.60 -7.54 -6.30
N ASP A 196 16.80 -7.60 -7.59
CA ASP A 196 16.47 -6.59 -8.59
C ASP A 196 15.30 -7.12 -9.43
N ASP A 197 14.08 -7.13 -8.82
CA ASP A 197 12.88 -7.73 -9.41
C ASP A 197 12.42 -7.01 -10.68
N ASP A 198 12.80 -5.74 -10.82
CA ASP A 198 12.42 -4.89 -11.94
C ASP A 198 13.48 -4.75 -13.02
N ASN A 199 14.67 -5.30 -12.79
CA ASN A 199 15.81 -5.31 -13.70
C ASN A 199 16.30 -3.90 -14.08
N ASP A 200 16.26 -2.94 -13.16
CA ASP A 200 16.78 -1.59 -13.37
C ASP A 200 18.27 -1.45 -13.05
N GLY A 201 18.88 -2.50 -12.51
CA GLY A 201 20.29 -2.56 -12.15
C GLY A 201 20.58 -2.18 -10.69
N TYR A 202 19.54 -1.95 -9.91
CA TYR A 202 19.62 -1.73 -8.47
C TYR A 202 18.93 -2.85 -7.71
N VAL A 203 19.47 -3.21 -6.54
CA VAL A 203 18.73 -4.00 -5.56
C VAL A 203 17.54 -3.16 -5.08
N ASP A 204 16.34 -3.71 -5.12
CA ASP A 204 15.12 -2.97 -4.80
C ASP A 204 15.12 -2.41 -3.39
N ASN A 205 15.57 -3.21 -2.42
CA ASN A 205 15.76 -2.83 -1.02
C ASN A 205 16.60 -3.86 -0.28
N VAL A 206 17.41 -3.40 0.66
CA VAL A 206 18.05 -4.23 1.69
C VAL A 206 17.46 -3.85 3.04
N PHE A 207 16.97 -4.83 3.77
CA PHE A 207 16.53 -4.64 5.14
C PHE A 207 17.59 -5.18 6.11
N VAL A 208 17.91 -4.43 7.17
CA VAL A 208 18.89 -4.87 8.17
C VAL A 208 18.25 -4.90 9.55
N PHE A 209 18.23 -6.07 10.18
CA PHE A 209 18.08 -6.14 11.63
C PHE A 209 19.42 -5.98 12.28
N PHE A 210 19.54 -5.01 13.19
CA PHE A 210 20.75 -4.82 13.98
C PHE A 210 20.57 -5.33 15.42
N ALA A 211 21.64 -5.86 16.01
CA ALA A 211 21.59 -6.47 17.33
C ALA A 211 21.36 -5.44 18.45
N GLY A 212 20.52 -5.79 19.41
CA GLY A 212 20.22 -4.95 20.58
C GLY A 212 18.96 -4.11 20.41
N GLY A 213 18.86 -3.01 21.15
CA GLY A 213 17.68 -2.15 21.21
C GLY A 213 17.72 -0.97 20.24
N ASP A 214 16.60 -0.28 20.16
CA ASP A 214 16.32 0.87 19.30
C ASP A 214 16.51 2.19 20.08
N GLU A 215 17.10 3.20 19.47
CA GLU A 215 17.22 4.53 20.08
C GLU A 215 15.84 5.19 20.29
N ALA A 216 14.88 4.93 19.42
CA ALA A 216 13.52 5.44 19.56
C ALA A 216 12.83 5.04 20.87
N GLU A 217 13.20 3.87 21.43
CA GLU A 217 12.67 3.38 22.70
C GLU A 217 13.56 3.76 23.91
N LEU A 218 14.85 3.97 23.68
CA LEU A 218 15.87 4.16 24.70
C LEU A 218 16.60 5.49 24.52
N LEU A 219 15.87 6.57 24.42
CA LEU A 219 16.33 7.94 24.12
C LEU A 219 17.53 8.45 24.93
N GLU A 220 17.85 7.85 26.07
CA GLU A 220 19.03 8.20 26.89
C GLU A 220 20.33 7.50 26.43
N GLN A 221 20.24 6.59 25.45
CA GLN A 221 21.38 5.80 24.97
C GLN A 221 21.82 6.26 23.57
N GLU A 222 22.56 7.35 23.50
CA GLU A 222 23.09 7.98 22.27
C GLU A 222 24.07 7.10 21.45
N ASP A 223 24.22 5.82 21.76
CA ASP A 223 25.06 4.86 21.02
C ASP A 223 24.23 3.77 20.32
N LEU A 224 22.92 3.89 20.35
CA LEU A 224 21.99 3.06 19.60
C LEU A 224 21.74 3.67 18.21
N ILE A 225 21.05 2.93 17.36
CA ILE A 225 20.56 3.39 16.06
C ILE A 225 19.03 3.48 16.13
N TRP A 226 18.50 4.55 15.57
CA TRP A 226 17.08 4.73 15.34
C TRP A 226 16.63 3.87 14.16
N SER A 227 15.53 3.13 14.26
CA SER A 227 14.92 2.43 13.12
C SER A 227 14.50 3.42 12.05
N HIS A 228 14.86 3.17 10.77
CA HIS A 228 14.57 4.10 9.68
C HIS A 228 14.75 3.44 8.31
N ALA A 229 14.22 4.11 7.28
CA ALA A 229 14.48 3.81 5.87
C ALA A 229 15.21 4.99 5.19
N TRP A 230 16.29 4.71 4.44
CA TRP A 230 17.11 5.74 3.80
C TRP A 230 17.90 5.19 2.59
N TYR A 231 18.94 5.94 2.18
CA TYR A 231 19.85 5.62 1.08
C TYR A 231 21.31 5.64 1.54
N ILE A 232 22.11 4.69 1.07
CA ILE A 232 23.55 4.57 1.44
C ILE A 232 24.33 5.79 0.93
N GLU A 233 24.10 6.20 -0.32
CA GLU A 233 24.83 7.32 -0.91
C GLU A 233 24.50 8.64 -0.23
N SER A 234 23.23 8.96 -0.02
CA SER A 234 22.84 10.21 0.65
C SER A 234 23.12 10.22 2.15
N GLY A 235 23.05 9.07 2.83
CA GLY A 235 23.32 8.95 4.26
C GLY A 235 24.81 8.90 4.62
N GLY A 236 25.64 8.31 3.77
CA GLY A 236 27.06 8.07 4.08
C GLY A 236 28.04 8.54 3.02
N GLY A 237 27.58 9.01 1.86
CA GLY A 237 28.45 9.32 0.72
C GLY A 237 29.16 8.08 0.15
N LEU A 238 28.62 6.88 0.41
CA LEU A 238 29.20 5.61 0.02
C LEU A 238 28.49 5.06 -1.24
N THR A 239 29.23 4.41 -2.10
CA THR A 239 28.68 3.70 -3.26
C THR A 239 28.95 2.21 -3.09
N LEU A 240 27.90 1.39 -3.19
CA LEU A 240 27.98 -0.05 -3.04
C LEU A 240 27.52 -0.75 -4.31
N LYS A 241 28.30 -1.73 -4.76
CA LYS A 241 27.95 -2.59 -5.89
C LYS A 241 28.41 -4.03 -5.64
N LEU A 242 27.46 -4.96 -5.59
CA LEU A 242 27.68 -6.39 -5.40
C LEU A 242 26.94 -7.16 -6.50
N ASP A 243 27.48 -8.27 -6.96
CA ASP A 243 26.94 -9.15 -8.02
C ASP A 243 26.44 -8.42 -9.27
N GLY A 244 27.09 -7.29 -9.59
CA GLY A 244 26.75 -6.48 -10.75
C GLY A 244 25.59 -5.51 -10.54
N LYS A 245 24.95 -5.49 -9.36
CA LYS A 245 23.86 -4.58 -9.00
C LYS A 245 24.35 -3.48 -8.06
N SER A 246 23.76 -2.29 -8.16
CA SER A 246 23.98 -1.20 -7.23
C SER A 246 23.05 -1.37 -6.04
N ILE A 247 23.55 -1.08 -4.82
CA ILE A 247 22.78 -1.14 -3.57
C ILE A 247 22.78 0.25 -2.97
N ASP A 248 21.62 0.83 -2.77
CA ASP A 248 21.49 2.19 -2.25
C ASP A 248 20.33 2.34 -1.27
N ARG A 249 19.12 1.89 -1.62
CA ARG A 249 17.96 1.95 -0.75
C ARG A 249 18.06 0.89 0.35
N TYR A 250 17.82 1.32 1.59
CA TYR A 250 17.76 0.40 2.72
C TYR A 250 16.68 0.79 3.73
N ALA A 251 16.33 -0.17 4.57
CA ALA A 251 15.61 0.05 5.81
C ALA A 251 16.27 -0.77 6.93
N CYS A 252 16.13 -0.34 8.17
CA CYS A 252 16.67 -1.08 9.30
C CYS A 252 15.81 -0.95 10.55
N THR A 253 15.89 -1.96 11.42
CA THR A 253 15.26 -1.94 12.75
C THR A 253 16.07 -2.76 13.74
N ALA A 254 15.81 -2.55 15.02
CA ALA A 254 16.45 -3.28 16.11
C ALA A 254 15.94 -4.71 16.25
N GLU A 255 16.78 -5.59 16.78
CA GLU A 255 16.39 -6.91 17.25
C GLU A 255 15.35 -6.85 18.37
N LEU A 256 15.53 -5.90 19.30
CA LEU A 256 14.82 -5.87 20.58
C LEU A 256 13.92 -4.64 20.71
N SER A 257 12.72 -4.87 21.20
CA SER A 257 11.82 -3.91 21.80
C SER A 257 11.57 -4.33 23.25
N ASP A 258 11.73 -3.42 24.22
CA ASP A 258 11.61 -3.70 25.68
C ASP A 258 12.39 -4.94 26.15
N ASN A 259 13.58 -5.17 25.62
CA ASN A 259 14.43 -6.34 25.87
C ASN A 259 13.87 -7.70 25.41
N SER A 260 12.77 -7.72 24.70
CA SER A 260 12.19 -8.88 24.00
C SER A 260 12.46 -8.78 22.50
N LEU A 261 12.26 -9.88 21.76
CA LEU A 261 12.31 -9.81 20.30
C LEU A 261 11.28 -8.79 19.80
N ALA A 262 11.71 -7.88 18.97
CA ALA A 262 10.81 -6.94 18.30
C ALA A 262 9.79 -7.70 17.44
N GLY A 263 8.55 -7.20 17.40
CA GLY A 263 7.53 -7.76 16.51
C GLY A 263 7.73 -7.31 15.05
N ILE A 264 6.84 -7.77 14.19
CA ILE A 264 6.89 -7.44 12.74
C ILE A 264 6.45 -6.00 12.42
N GLY A 265 5.86 -5.28 13.39
CA GLY A 265 5.23 -3.98 13.11
C GLY A 265 6.20 -2.94 12.59
N THR A 266 7.34 -2.73 13.28
CA THR A 266 8.37 -1.80 12.82
C THR A 266 9.00 -2.27 11.52
N PHE A 267 9.25 -3.58 11.36
CA PHE A 267 9.69 -4.14 10.08
C PHE A 267 8.72 -3.79 8.95
N CYS A 268 7.42 -4.02 9.13
CA CYS A 268 6.42 -3.73 8.11
C CYS A 268 6.31 -2.22 7.80
N HIS A 269 6.45 -1.37 8.82
CA HIS A 269 6.48 0.10 8.67
C HIS A 269 7.67 0.54 7.82
N GLU A 270 8.90 0.21 8.24
CA GLU A 270 10.11 0.60 7.52
C GLU A 270 10.20 -0.02 6.12
N TYR A 271 9.74 -1.27 5.97
CA TYR A 271 9.68 -1.91 4.65
C TYR A 271 8.67 -1.22 3.73
N SER A 272 7.56 -0.69 4.26
CA SER A 272 6.55 0.04 3.49
C SER A 272 7.06 1.37 2.92
N HIS A 273 8.06 2.00 3.56
CA HIS A 273 8.75 3.14 2.97
C HIS A 273 9.43 2.80 1.64
N THR A 274 9.85 1.55 1.44
CA THR A 274 10.45 1.11 0.17
C THR A 274 9.45 1.12 -0.99
N PHE A 275 8.15 1.09 -0.68
CA PHE A 275 7.07 1.26 -1.65
C PHE A 275 6.72 2.74 -1.89
N GLY A 276 7.34 3.66 -1.14
CA GLY A 276 7.17 5.10 -1.25
C GLY A 276 6.15 5.69 -0.27
N LEU A 277 5.55 4.89 0.62
CA LEU A 277 4.66 5.42 1.66
C LEU A 277 5.41 6.40 2.56
N PRO A 278 4.85 7.59 2.83
CA PRO A 278 5.40 8.51 3.81
C PRO A 278 4.92 8.18 5.22
N ASP A 279 5.54 8.77 6.23
CA ASP A 279 5.01 8.79 7.58
C ASP A 279 3.76 9.66 7.70
N PHE A 280 2.82 9.23 8.54
CA PHE A 280 1.60 9.97 8.84
C PHE A 280 1.56 10.51 10.27
N TYR A 281 2.58 10.24 11.07
CA TYR A 281 2.80 10.92 12.34
C TYR A 281 3.51 12.26 12.15
N ASP A 282 3.67 13.01 13.21
CA ASP A 282 4.36 14.29 13.24
C ASP A 282 5.88 14.08 13.20
N THR A 283 6.49 14.22 12.03
CA THR A 283 7.91 13.93 11.78
C THR A 283 8.85 15.04 12.25
N ASP A 284 8.35 16.21 12.68
CA ASP A 284 9.16 17.26 13.31
C ASP A 284 8.88 17.40 14.82
N TYR A 285 8.03 16.51 15.35
CA TYR A 285 7.61 16.42 16.73
C TYR A 285 6.92 17.69 17.24
N ASP A 286 7.57 18.53 18.04
CA ASP A 286 6.96 19.71 18.66
C ASP A 286 7.50 21.05 18.14
N GLU A 287 8.29 21.06 17.06
CA GLU A 287 8.92 22.28 16.56
C GLU A 287 7.91 23.41 16.22
N ASN A 288 6.72 23.04 15.74
CA ASN A 288 5.65 23.97 15.36
C ASN A 288 4.29 23.67 16.03
N GLY A 289 4.29 22.86 17.07
CA GLY A 289 3.13 22.31 17.75
C GLY A 289 2.85 20.88 17.31
N TRP A 290 2.44 20.05 18.25
CA TRP A 290 2.29 18.62 18.03
C TRP A 290 1.02 18.31 17.21
N SER A 291 1.20 17.62 16.10
CA SER A 291 0.12 17.09 15.27
C SER A 291 -0.26 15.67 15.72
N ALA A 292 -1.55 15.37 15.79
CA ALA A 292 -2.00 14.02 16.13
C ALA A 292 -1.79 13.01 14.99
N GLY A 293 -1.62 13.48 13.76
CA GLY A 293 -1.48 12.61 12.60
C GLY A 293 -2.71 11.71 12.43
N LEU A 294 -2.46 10.44 12.16
CA LEU A 294 -3.45 9.36 12.17
C LEU A 294 -3.31 8.47 13.42
N TRP A 295 -2.88 9.03 14.52
CA TRP A 295 -2.48 8.38 15.77
C TRP A 295 -3.58 7.61 16.48
N CYS A 296 -4.37 6.91 15.75
CA CYS A 296 -5.43 6.09 16.32
C CYS A 296 -5.17 4.60 16.15
N TRP A 297 -3.91 4.25 15.88
CA TRP A 297 -3.44 2.88 15.77
C TRP A 297 -4.11 2.12 14.61
N THR A 298 -4.62 2.88 13.65
CA THR A 298 -5.31 2.36 12.45
C THR A 298 -4.50 2.53 11.17
N SER A 299 -3.31 3.15 11.26
CA SER A 299 -2.37 3.32 10.16
C SER A 299 -1.06 2.63 10.50
N LEU A 300 -0.54 1.83 9.57
CA LEU A 300 0.79 1.25 9.70
C LEU A 300 1.86 2.34 9.72
N MET A 301 1.70 3.36 8.88
CA MET A 301 2.66 4.46 8.72
C MET A 301 2.52 5.55 9.81
N ASP A 302 1.82 5.23 10.90
CA ASP A 302 1.71 5.99 12.13
C ASP A 302 1.84 5.03 13.32
N GLY A 303 1.21 5.26 14.44
CA GLY A 303 1.30 4.43 15.66
C GLY A 303 0.74 3.01 15.54
N GLY A 304 0.12 2.63 14.42
CA GLY A 304 -0.41 1.28 14.20
C GLY A 304 0.66 0.19 14.15
N ASN A 305 1.88 0.52 13.77
CA ASN A 305 3.03 -0.40 13.81
C ASN A 305 3.29 -0.96 15.21
N MET A 306 2.88 -0.23 16.26
CA MET A 306 3.06 -0.59 17.68
C MET A 306 1.93 -1.48 18.23
N ASN A 307 0.91 -1.78 17.45
CA ASN A 307 -0.21 -2.61 17.89
C ASN A 307 0.26 -3.98 18.42
N ASN A 308 -0.31 -4.40 19.55
CA ASN A 308 0.06 -5.66 20.22
C ASN A 308 1.57 -5.77 20.51
N GLY A 309 2.21 -4.67 20.96
CA GLY A 309 3.67 -4.65 21.15
C GLY A 309 4.43 -4.95 19.86
N SER A 310 4.04 -4.33 18.77
CA SER A 310 4.57 -4.50 17.41
C SER A 310 4.35 -5.88 16.78
N ASN A 311 3.53 -6.77 17.37
CA ASN A 311 3.34 -8.12 16.82
C ASN A 311 2.17 -8.24 15.82
N THR A 312 1.28 -7.24 15.77
CA THR A 312 0.10 -7.29 14.89
C THR A 312 -0.20 -5.90 14.35
N PRO A 313 0.53 -5.44 13.32
CA PRO A 313 0.22 -4.17 12.65
C PRO A 313 -1.16 -4.22 11.99
N PRO A 314 -1.86 -3.07 11.84
CA PRO A 314 -3.19 -3.05 11.24
C PRO A 314 -3.10 -3.26 9.72
N PHE A 315 -4.24 -3.58 9.10
CA PHE A 315 -4.35 -3.49 7.65
C PHE A 315 -4.05 -2.06 7.17
N TYR A 316 -3.49 -1.94 5.97
CA TYR A 316 -3.38 -0.64 5.31
C TYR A 316 -4.75 0.03 5.25
N ASN A 317 -4.79 1.29 5.66
CA ASN A 317 -6.00 2.11 5.60
C ASN A 317 -6.27 2.61 4.16
N ALA A 318 -7.38 3.31 3.97
CA ALA A 318 -7.78 3.82 2.66
C ALA A 318 -6.75 4.78 2.04
N ILE A 319 -6.02 5.57 2.85
CA ILE A 319 -4.98 6.48 2.36
C ILE A 319 -3.77 5.69 1.84
N GLU A 320 -3.34 4.69 2.62
CA GLU A 320 -2.21 3.82 2.28
C GLU A 320 -2.53 3.00 1.03
N ARG A 321 -3.75 2.45 0.91
CA ARG A 321 -4.21 1.69 -0.26
C ARG A 321 -4.31 2.54 -1.53
N GLU A 322 -4.87 3.76 -1.41
CA GLU A 322 -4.91 4.71 -2.53
C GLU A 322 -3.50 5.14 -2.95
N PHE A 323 -2.61 5.38 -1.98
CA PHE A 323 -1.23 5.77 -2.27
C PHE A 323 -0.44 4.66 -2.98
N LEU A 324 -0.64 3.42 -2.56
CA LEU A 324 -0.01 2.23 -3.13
C LEU A 324 -0.68 1.74 -4.43
N ASP A 325 -1.77 2.36 -4.86
CA ASP A 325 -2.53 1.97 -6.06
C ASP A 325 -3.03 0.50 -6.03
N ILE A 326 -3.26 -0.03 -4.81
CA ILE A 326 -3.77 -1.39 -4.60
C ILE A 326 -5.30 -1.45 -4.51
N ALA A 327 -5.95 -0.30 -4.39
CA ALA A 327 -7.38 -0.13 -4.53
C ALA A 327 -7.73 1.30 -4.93
N ASP A 328 -8.68 1.44 -5.86
CA ASP A 328 -9.24 2.73 -6.24
C ASP A 328 -10.45 3.07 -5.36
N PRO A 329 -10.57 4.32 -4.87
CA PRO A 329 -11.75 4.76 -4.15
C PRO A 329 -12.98 4.83 -5.07
N ILE A 330 -14.13 4.41 -4.57
CA ILE A 330 -15.41 4.61 -5.23
C ILE A 330 -15.85 6.06 -5.00
N LEU A 331 -16.04 6.81 -6.08
CA LEU A 331 -16.39 8.22 -6.00
C LEU A 331 -17.87 8.40 -5.66
N ILE A 332 -18.16 9.15 -4.60
CA ILE A 332 -19.52 9.59 -4.27
C ILE A 332 -19.75 10.96 -4.90
N GLU A 333 -20.70 11.02 -5.85
CA GLU A 333 -21.07 12.23 -6.59
C GLU A 333 -22.56 12.53 -6.54
N ARG A 334 -23.32 11.82 -5.69
CA ARG A 334 -24.78 11.90 -5.63
C ARG A 334 -25.31 11.84 -4.21
N ASN A 335 -26.54 12.33 -4.07
CA ASN A 335 -27.39 12.02 -2.93
C ASN A 335 -27.79 10.54 -2.96
N GLY A 336 -27.82 9.90 -1.80
CA GLY A 336 -28.21 8.50 -1.72
C GLY A 336 -27.87 7.89 -0.37
N THR A 337 -28.24 6.63 -0.22
CA THR A 337 -27.83 5.78 0.92
C THR A 337 -26.75 4.84 0.44
N TYR A 338 -25.65 4.77 1.17
CA TYR A 338 -24.46 4.01 0.85
C TYR A 338 -24.19 3.00 1.96
N THR A 339 -23.69 1.83 1.54
CA THR A 339 -23.26 0.76 2.45
C THR A 339 -21.78 0.53 2.27
N LEU A 340 -21.06 0.43 3.38
CA LEU A 340 -19.63 0.23 3.40
C LEU A 340 -19.28 -1.00 4.24
N GLU A 341 -18.74 -2.01 3.60
CA GLU A 341 -18.26 -3.23 4.22
C GLU A 341 -16.86 -3.03 4.83
N PRO A 342 -16.44 -3.88 5.78
CA PRO A 342 -15.08 -3.81 6.32
C PRO A 342 -14.02 -3.85 5.21
N LEU A 343 -13.07 -2.92 5.27
CA LEU A 343 -12.05 -2.70 4.24
C LEU A 343 -11.23 -3.96 3.93
N HIS A 344 -10.85 -4.73 4.97
CA HIS A 344 -10.04 -5.94 4.81
C HIS A 344 -10.72 -7.04 3.99
N SER A 345 -12.05 -7.12 4.02
CA SER A 345 -12.83 -8.15 3.30
C SER A 345 -13.31 -7.69 1.93
N SER A 346 -13.58 -6.39 1.77
CA SER A 346 -14.17 -5.84 0.55
C SER A 346 -13.16 -5.15 -0.37
N ASN A 347 -12.05 -4.67 0.20
CA ASN A 347 -11.10 -3.75 -0.45
C ASN A 347 -11.79 -2.49 -1.04
N ARG A 348 -12.92 -2.07 -0.44
CA ARG A 348 -13.76 -0.96 -0.89
C ARG A 348 -13.72 0.19 0.10
N PHE A 349 -13.58 1.40 -0.42
CA PHE A 349 -13.70 2.65 0.33
C PHE A 349 -14.21 3.75 -0.59
N TYR A 350 -14.84 4.77 -0.01
CA TYR A 350 -15.41 5.85 -0.76
C TYR A 350 -14.54 7.10 -0.76
N ARG A 351 -14.74 7.93 -1.77
CA ARG A 351 -14.13 9.24 -1.88
C ARG A 351 -15.19 10.30 -2.18
N ILE A 352 -15.09 11.44 -1.49
CA ILE A 352 -15.85 12.64 -1.77
C ILE A 352 -14.86 13.76 -2.12
N ASN A 353 -14.95 14.28 -3.33
CA ASN A 353 -14.13 15.42 -3.76
C ASN A 353 -14.70 16.73 -3.22
N THR A 354 -13.80 17.69 -2.97
CA THR A 354 -14.18 19.09 -2.76
C THR A 354 -14.01 19.87 -4.05
N GLU A 355 -14.40 21.16 -4.06
CA GLU A 355 -14.15 22.05 -5.19
C GLU A 355 -12.66 22.33 -5.42
N THR A 356 -11.81 22.10 -4.41
CA THR A 356 -10.37 22.29 -4.50
C THR A 356 -9.71 21.01 -5.00
N SER A 357 -9.16 21.04 -6.20
CA SER A 357 -8.42 19.91 -6.76
C SER A 357 -7.30 19.44 -5.85
N GLY A 358 -7.27 18.14 -5.53
CA GLY A 358 -6.33 17.53 -4.61
C GLY A 358 -6.74 17.60 -3.13
N LEU A 359 -7.86 18.22 -2.80
CA LEU A 359 -8.46 18.18 -1.46
C LEU A 359 -9.75 17.35 -1.51
N TYR A 360 -9.79 16.27 -0.73
CA TYR A 360 -10.90 15.32 -0.73
C TYR A 360 -11.00 14.55 0.59
N TYR A 361 -12.05 13.76 0.72
CA TYR A 361 -12.25 12.88 1.85
C TYR A 361 -12.25 11.42 1.40
N LEU A 362 -11.64 10.55 2.20
CA LEU A 362 -11.74 9.09 2.08
C LEU A 362 -12.55 8.55 3.25
N ILE A 363 -13.32 7.51 2.98
CA ILE A 363 -14.28 6.94 3.93
C ILE A 363 -14.13 5.42 3.87
N GLU A 364 -13.75 4.80 4.98
CA GLU A 364 -13.57 3.36 5.11
C GLU A 364 -14.34 2.79 6.30
N CYS A 365 -14.60 1.49 6.27
CA CYS A 365 -15.11 0.74 7.42
C CYS A 365 -14.02 -0.20 7.95
N ARG A 366 -13.78 -0.19 9.25
CA ARG A 366 -12.83 -1.09 9.92
C ARG A 366 -13.55 -1.99 10.90
N LYS A 367 -13.03 -3.20 11.07
CA LYS A 367 -13.54 -4.17 12.03
C LYS A 367 -12.38 -4.77 12.81
N GLN A 368 -12.52 -4.83 14.14
CA GLN A 368 -11.55 -5.49 15.01
C GLN A 368 -11.52 -7.00 14.78
N SER A 369 -10.77 -7.43 13.76
CA SER A 369 -10.53 -8.84 13.41
C SER A 369 -9.22 -8.95 12.64
N GLU A 370 -8.63 -10.12 12.58
CA GLU A 370 -7.41 -10.40 11.83
C GLU A 370 -6.29 -9.41 12.16
N TRP A 371 -5.69 -8.74 11.19
CA TRP A 371 -4.66 -7.73 11.42
C TRP A 371 -5.19 -6.51 12.17
N ASP A 372 -6.49 -6.18 12.02
CA ASP A 372 -7.14 -5.09 12.75
C ASP A 372 -7.57 -5.45 14.17
N LYS A 373 -7.25 -6.65 14.65
CA LYS A 373 -7.66 -7.15 15.97
C LYS A 373 -7.37 -6.18 17.12
N TYR A 374 -6.31 -5.41 17.01
CA TYR A 374 -5.83 -4.53 18.07
C TYR A 374 -6.05 -3.04 17.81
N ILE A 375 -6.70 -2.65 16.70
CA ILE A 375 -7.23 -1.29 16.58
C ILE A 375 -8.27 -1.05 17.69
N LYS A 376 -8.51 0.18 18.07
CA LYS A 376 -9.26 0.48 19.31
C LYS A 376 -10.77 0.57 19.13
N GLY A 377 -11.31 0.13 18.01
CA GLY A 377 -12.75 0.13 17.74
C GLY A 377 -13.09 -0.52 16.40
N SER A 378 -14.37 -0.54 16.09
CA SER A 378 -14.91 -0.95 14.78
C SER A 378 -15.93 0.09 14.33
N GLY A 379 -16.03 0.32 13.03
CA GLY A 379 -16.93 1.30 12.45
C GLY A 379 -16.26 2.05 11.29
N MET A 380 -16.86 3.15 10.90
CA MET A 380 -16.37 3.98 9.82
C MET A 380 -15.30 4.96 10.31
N LEU A 381 -14.26 5.13 9.53
CA LEU A 381 -13.26 6.19 9.65
C LEU A 381 -13.36 7.13 8.44
N ILE A 382 -13.15 8.41 8.68
CA ILE A 382 -13.20 9.45 7.66
C ILE A 382 -11.88 10.22 7.71
N TYR A 383 -11.21 10.31 6.58
CA TYR A 383 -9.96 11.05 6.43
C TYR A 383 -10.16 12.23 5.50
N LYS A 384 -9.63 13.38 5.88
CA LYS A 384 -9.46 14.52 4.99
C LYS A 384 -8.05 14.49 4.43
N VAL A 385 -7.92 14.47 3.12
CA VAL A 385 -6.65 14.33 2.41
C VAL A 385 -6.36 15.59 1.60
N ASP A 386 -5.22 16.21 1.87
CA ASP A 386 -4.70 17.38 1.13
C ASP A 386 -3.48 16.99 0.30
N LYS A 387 -3.71 16.58 -0.94
CA LYS A 387 -2.71 16.39 -2.01
C LYS A 387 -2.74 17.54 -3.02
N THR A 388 -3.13 18.74 -2.60
CA THR A 388 -3.08 19.94 -3.46
C THR A 388 -1.65 20.19 -3.95
N PRO A 389 -1.45 20.85 -5.10
CA PRO A 389 -0.10 21.11 -5.64
C PRO A 389 0.86 21.77 -4.65
N LYS A 390 0.33 22.56 -3.70
CA LYS A 390 1.12 23.19 -2.65
C LYS A 390 1.64 22.21 -1.58
N ARG A 391 0.96 21.05 -1.43
CA ARG A 391 1.25 20.05 -0.42
C ARG A 391 1.95 18.80 -0.98
N GLN A 392 1.95 18.65 -2.30
CA GLN A 392 2.45 17.42 -2.95
C GLN A 392 3.87 17.05 -2.54
N LYS A 393 4.75 18.02 -2.31
CA LYS A 393 6.11 17.75 -1.83
C LYS A 393 6.14 17.06 -0.47
N ARG A 394 5.20 17.39 0.42
CA ARG A 394 5.13 16.77 1.75
C ARG A 394 4.90 15.27 1.67
N TRP A 395 4.15 14.82 0.66
CA TRP A 395 3.81 13.42 0.44
C TRP A 395 4.94 12.62 -0.20
N VAL A 396 5.66 13.21 -1.14
CA VAL A 396 6.56 12.44 -2.03
C VAL A 396 8.05 12.75 -1.86
N ILE A 397 8.39 13.88 -1.21
CA ILE A 397 9.77 14.36 -1.12
C ILE A 397 10.18 14.58 0.33
N ASP A 398 9.40 15.40 1.06
CA ASP A 398 9.84 15.94 2.35
C ASP A 398 9.50 15.02 3.53
N ASN A 399 8.64 14.01 3.33
CA ASN A 399 8.11 13.15 4.40
C ASN A 399 7.54 13.95 5.58
N THR A 400 6.79 15.02 5.28
CA THR A 400 6.24 15.95 6.27
C THR A 400 4.72 16.09 6.13
N VAL A 401 4.04 14.96 5.84
CA VAL A 401 2.59 14.92 5.58
C VAL A 401 1.82 15.59 6.71
N ASN A 402 2.14 15.26 7.94
CA ASN A 402 1.48 15.76 9.14
C ASN A 402 2.42 16.51 10.11
N ALA A 403 3.61 16.91 9.68
CA ALA A 403 4.55 17.66 10.50
C ALA A 403 4.08 19.05 10.95
N TYR A 404 2.93 19.54 10.48
CA TYR A 404 2.42 20.86 10.82
C TYR A 404 1.04 20.76 11.45
N ALA A 405 0.95 20.93 12.75
CA ALA A 405 -0.26 20.76 13.56
C ALA A 405 -1.52 21.46 13.00
N ASN A 406 -1.37 22.67 12.45
CA ASN A 406 -2.49 23.43 11.89
C ASN A 406 -2.75 23.15 10.40
N GLN A 407 -2.01 22.23 9.78
CA GLN A 407 -2.02 22.01 8.34
C GLN A 407 -1.72 20.55 8.01
N GLN A 408 -2.34 19.63 8.71
CA GLN A 408 -2.24 18.20 8.43
C GLN A 408 -2.72 17.93 6.99
N CYS A 409 -1.96 17.08 6.27
CA CYS A 409 -2.31 16.68 4.91
C CYS A 409 -3.07 15.34 4.88
N ALA A 410 -2.96 14.54 5.95
CA ALA A 410 -3.77 13.37 6.21
C ALA A 410 -4.39 13.55 7.59
N ASP A 411 -5.63 13.97 7.65
CA ASP A 411 -6.31 14.41 8.87
C ASP A 411 -7.50 13.49 9.15
N LEU A 412 -7.56 12.89 10.33
CA LEU A 412 -8.66 12.04 10.74
C LEU A 412 -9.81 12.90 11.26
N ILE A 413 -11.02 12.64 10.80
CA ILE A 413 -12.23 13.28 11.30
C ILE A 413 -12.82 12.44 12.41
N GLU A 414 -12.67 12.87 13.64
CA GLU A 414 -13.10 12.12 14.80
C GLU A 414 -14.62 12.17 15.00
N ALA A 415 -15.21 11.01 15.27
CA ALA A 415 -16.65 10.88 15.47
C ALA A 415 -17.14 11.56 16.75
N ASP A 416 -16.28 11.81 17.73
CA ASP A 416 -16.61 12.54 18.94
C ASP A 416 -16.53 14.08 18.79
N GLY A 417 -16.12 14.54 17.59
CA GLY A 417 -16.05 15.97 17.26
C GLY A 417 -14.89 16.71 17.92
N ARG A 418 -13.91 16.01 18.48
CA ARG A 418 -12.74 16.64 19.07
C ARG A 418 -11.70 16.93 18.00
N ASN A 419 -10.89 17.97 18.23
CA ASN A 419 -9.77 18.31 17.39
C ASN A 419 -8.47 17.84 18.02
N ASP A 420 -7.65 17.10 17.27
CA ASP A 420 -6.43 16.45 17.74
C ASP A 420 -5.17 17.31 17.63
N ILE A 421 -5.29 18.61 17.65
CA ILE A 421 -4.12 19.48 17.77
C ILE A 421 -3.64 19.47 19.23
N PHE A 422 -2.42 18.93 19.44
CA PHE A 422 -1.74 19.00 20.72
C PHE A 422 -0.81 20.21 20.74
N TYR A 423 -0.97 21.05 21.75
CA TYR A 423 0.03 22.08 22.05
C TYR A 423 1.00 21.55 23.10
N SER A 424 2.27 21.93 22.98
CA SER A 424 3.41 21.49 23.81
C SER A 424 3.38 21.99 25.26
N ASP A 425 2.25 21.84 25.96
CA ASP A 425 2.16 22.16 27.39
C ASP A 425 2.47 20.98 28.33
N GLY A 426 3.03 19.91 27.77
CA GLY A 426 3.49 18.74 28.51
C GLY A 426 2.41 17.75 28.94
N GLU A 427 1.15 17.95 28.57
CA GLU A 427 0.09 17.00 28.83
C GLU A 427 -0.15 16.01 27.67
N TYR A 428 0.84 15.19 27.42
CA TYR A 428 0.84 14.11 26.44
C TYR A 428 -0.27 13.07 26.62
N SER A 429 -0.97 13.06 27.76
CA SER A 429 -1.64 11.86 28.21
C SER A 429 -3.14 11.81 28.02
N THR A 430 -3.84 12.91 27.84
CA THR A 430 -5.31 12.88 27.97
C THR A 430 -6.08 12.65 26.67
N ARG A 431 -5.54 13.01 25.52
CA ARG A 431 -6.22 12.80 24.23
C ARG A 431 -5.97 11.43 23.61
N VAL A 432 -4.78 10.90 23.71
CA VAL A 432 -4.43 9.54 23.22
C VAL A 432 -5.27 8.45 23.89
N GLN A 433 -5.83 8.72 25.07
CA GLN A 433 -6.65 7.75 25.80
C GLN A 433 -8.08 7.57 25.25
N ASN A 434 -8.59 8.47 24.42
CA ASN A 434 -9.97 8.38 23.91
C ASN A 434 -10.04 8.05 22.40
N ILE A 435 -9.17 7.19 21.96
CA ILE A 435 -9.10 6.72 20.57
C ILE A 435 -10.32 5.93 20.10
N THR A 436 -11.20 5.52 21.00
CA THR A 436 -12.50 4.93 20.65
C THR A 436 -13.51 5.95 20.13
N GLY A 437 -13.30 7.25 20.38
CA GLY A 437 -14.15 8.33 19.92
C GLY A 437 -14.04 8.65 18.42
N ILE A 438 -13.12 8.02 17.71
CA ILE A 438 -12.88 8.28 16.28
C ILE A 438 -13.83 7.53 15.35
N PHE A 439 -14.41 6.42 15.79
CA PHE A 439 -15.24 5.55 14.94
C PHE A 439 -16.69 6.03 14.87
N PHE A 440 -17.21 6.14 13.66
CA PHE A 440 -18.63 6.34 13.40
C PHE A 440 -19.36 4.99 13.31
N PRO A 441 -20.64 4.91 13.75
CA PRO A 441 -21.44 5.99 14.34
C PRO A 441 -21.01 6.34 15.77
N ASN A 442 -21.15 7.61 16.12
CA ASN A 442 -20.97 8.09 17.49
C ASN A 442 -22.08 9.08 17.85
N ASN A 443 -22.62 8.98 19.05
CA ASN A 443 -23.72 9.83 19.51
C ASN A 443 -23.33 11.32 19.62
N ALA A 444 -22.05 11.66 19.60
CA ALA A 444 -21.58 13.03 19.64
C ALA A 444 -21.68 13.74 18.28
N THR A 445 -21.65 12.99 17.17
CA THR A 445 -21.70 13.55 15.83
C THR A 445 -22.76 12.81 14.99
N GLU A 446 -23.88 13.47 14.72
CA GLU A 446 -24.97 12.95 13.88
C GLU A 446 -24.82 13.31 12.40
N THR A 447 -24.03 14.33 12.10
CA THR A 447 -23.83 14.85 10.74
C THR A 447 -22.38 15.23 10.51
N VAL A 448 -21.78 14.71 9.45
CA VAL A 448 -20.45 15.11 8.98
C VAL A 448 -20.58 16.01 7.75
N LYS A 449 -19.95 17.16 7.78
CA LYS A 449 -19.92 18.09 6.64
C LYS A 449 -18.60 18.00 5.88
N PHE A 450 -18.68 17.70 4.60
CA PHE A 450 -17.53 17.65 3.70
C PHE A 450 -17.29 18.98 2.97
N THR A 451 -18.39 19.60 2.56
CA THR A 451 -18.41 20.95 1.97
C THR A 451 -19.57 21.72 2.62
N PRO A 452 -19.75 23.02 2.33
CA PRO A 452 -20.94 23.74 2.80
C PRO A 452 -22.26 23.08 2.41
N GLU A 453 -22.30 22.41 1.25
CA GLU A 453 -23.49 21.77 0.68
C GLU A 453 -23.57 20.29 1.03
N ILE A 454 -22.45 19.56 0.89
CA ILE A 454 -22.43 18.09 0.97
C ILE A 454 -22.26 17.64 2.41
N SER A 455 -23.16 16.80 2.87
CA SER A 455 -23.15 16.25 4.21
C SER A 455 -23.49 14.77 4.23
N MET A 456 -22.92 14.06 5.21
CA MET A 456 -23.28 12.69 5.57
C MET A 456 -24.18 12.71 6.81
N THR A 457 -25.23 11.92 6.78
CA THR A 457 -26.23 11.80 7.84
C THR A 457 -26.67 10.33 7.99
N ASN A 458 -27.50 10.04 9.00
CA ASN A 458 -28.07 8.71 9.22
C ASN A 458 -27.02 7.59 9.33
N ILE A 459 -25.89 7.89 9.95
CA ILE A 459 -24.77 6.95 10.09
C ILE A 459 -25.16 5.87 11.11
N ARG A 460 -25.13 4.61 10.71
CA ARG A 460 -25.50 3.48 11.56
C ARG A 460 -24.75 2.21 11.18
N MET A 461 -24.66 1.28 12.13
CA MET A 461 -24.17 -0.08 11.87
C MET A 461 -25.33 -0.98 11.44
N GLU A 462 -25.12 -1.76 10.39
CA GLU A 462 -25.97 -2.89 10.00
C GLU A 462 -25.10 -4.16 9.91
N GLY A 463 -25.11 -4.95 10.97
CA GLY A 463 -24.16 -6.05 11.14
C GLY A 463 -22.72 -5.55 11.28
N ASN A 464 -21.85 -5.95 10.36
CA ASN A 464 -20.47 -5.46 10.29
C ASN A 464 -20.32 -4.23 9.38
N ASN A 465 -21.34 -3.89 8.62
CA ASN A 465 -21.32 -2.82 7.65
C ASN A 465 -21.74 -1.49 8.25
N VAL A 466 -21.23 -0.41 7.71
CA VAL A 466 -21.71 0.93 8.02
C VAL A 466 -22.64 1.41 6.91
N VAL A 467 -23.82 1.89 7.27
CA VAL A 467 -24.79 2.49 6.35
C VAL A 467 -24.94 3.96 6.68
N PHE A 468 -24.93 4.81 5.65
CA PHE A 468 -25.04 6.26 5.81
C PHE A 468 -25.75 6.89 4.60
N SER A 469 -26.25 8.10 4.76
CA SER A 469 -26.86 8.87 3.68
C SER A 469 -26.00 10.09 3.34
N ILE A 470 -25.82 10.36 2.05
CA ILE A 470 -25.20 11.57 1.54
C ILE A 470 -26.29 12.49 0.98
N VAL A 471 -26.22 13.76 1.32
CA VAL A 471 -27.13 14.82 0.85
C VAL A 471 -26.34 16.05 0.46
N GLY A 472 -26.92 16.89 -0.40
CA GLY A 472 -26.37 18.19 -0.78
C GLY A 472 -25.74 18.24 -2.18
N PHE A 473 -25.59 17.11 -2.87
CA PHE A 473 -25.32 17.15 -4.29
C PHE A 473 -26.52 17.70 -5.03
N ALA A 474 -26.28 18.52 -6.06
CA ALA A 474 -27.33 18.88 -6.99
C ALA A 474 -27.91 17.60 -7.63
N GLU A 475 -29.19 17.61 -7.93
CA GLU A 475 -29.81 16.54 -8.71
C GLU A 475 -29.21 16.58 -10.13
N ASP A 476 -28.07 15.99 -10.32
CA ASP A 476 -27.44 15.87 -11.64
C ASP A 476 -27.44 14.41 -12.08
N SER A 477 -27.85 14.25 -13.33
CA SER A 477 -27.94 12.97 -14.03
C SER A 477 -26.61 12.57 -14.68
N THR A 478 -25.46 12.82 -14.04
CA THR A 478 -24.16 12.40 -14.57
C THR A 478 -24.01 10.89 -14.41
N PRO A 479 -23.86 10.12 -15.50
CA PRO A 479 -23.66 8.68 -15.40
C PRO A 479 -22.36 8.31 -14.68
N PRO A 480 -22.32 7.15 -13.97
CA PRO A 480 -21.07 6.69 -13.35
C PRO A 480 -20.00 6.38 -14.38
N THR A 481 -18.76 6.25 -13.92
CA THR A 481 -17.65 5.68 -14.69
C THR A 481 -17.38 4.26 -14.24
N ALA A 482 -16.87 3.40 -15.14
CA ALA A 482 -16.46 2.06 -14.79
C ALA A 482 -15.11 2.08 -14.05
N THR A 483 -15.04 1.32 -12.95
CA THR A 483 -13.87 1.17 -12.08
C THR A 483 -13.58 -0.31 -11.87
N ASN A 484 -12.43 -0.66 -11.31
CA ASN A 484 -12.05 -2.04 -10.97
C ASN A 484 -12.22 -3.04 -12.13
N ILE A 485 -11.96 -2.59 -13.38
CA ILE A 485 -12.20 -3.38 -14.58
C ILE A 485 -11.18 -4.51 -14.67
N ARG A 486 -11.65 -5.75 -14.74
CA ARG A 486 -10.83 -6.95 -14.89
C ARG A 486 -11.37 -7.81 -16.01
N ALA A 487 -10.48 -8.42 -16.79
CA ALA A 487 -10.86 -9.34 -17.86
C ALA A 487 -10.08 -10.65 -17.70
N GLU A 488 -10.79 -11.78 -17.64
CA GLU A 488 -10.20 -13.11 -17.78
C GLU A 488 -10.56 -13.66 -19.16
N ALA A 489 -9.56 -13.88 -20.01
CA ALA A 489 -9.74 -14.34 -21.36
C ALA A 489 -9.46 -15.85 -21.50
N PHE A 490 -10.35 -16.53 -22.22
CA PHE A 490 -10.29 -17.94 -22.54
C PHE A 490 -9.94 -18.13 -24.03
N MET A 491 -10.29 -19.26 -24.61
CA MET A 491 -9.98 -19.52 -26.01
C MET A 491 -10.87 -18.72 -26.95
N ASP A 492 -12.17 -18.79 -26.78
CA ASP A 492 -13.20 -18.16 -27.61
C ASP A 492 -14.18 -17.29 -26.82
N ALA A 493 -13.86 -17.02 -25.56
CA ALA A 493 -14.68 -16.21 -24.68
C ALA A 493 -13.80 -15.37 -23.73
N ALA A 494 -14.42 -14.40 -23.05
CA ALA A 494 -13.82 -13.66 -21.93
C ALA A 494 -14.88 -13.24 -20.93
N ILE A 495 -14.56 -13.27 -19.64
CA ILE A 495 -15.37 -12.65 -18.59
C ILE A 495 -14.76 -11.30 -18.25
N ILE A 496 -15.58 -10.25 -18.25
CA ILE A 496 -15.19 -8.92 -17.81
C ILE A 496 -16.02 -8.58 -16.59
N ASN A 497 -15.33 -8.35 -15.46
CA ASN A 497 -15.91 -7.86 -14.22
C ASN A 497 -15.51 -6.41 -14.00
N PHE A 498 -16.43 -5.58 -13.55
CA PHE A 498 -16.19 -4.17 -13.26
C PHE A 498 -17.21 -3.63 -12.27
N GLU A 499 -16.93 -2.46 -11.72
CA GLU A 499 -17.81 -1.76 -10.80
C GLU A 499 -18.16 -0.38 -11.34
N SER A 500 -19.30 0.16 -10.94
CA SER A 500 -19.61 1.58 -11.16
C SER A 500 -18.95 2.44 -10.08
N SER A 501 -18.56 3.67 -10.41
CA SER A 501 -17.94 4.62 -9.46
C SER A 501 -18.87 5.03 -8.31
N TRP A 502 -20.13 4.65 -8.34
CA TRP A 502 -21.12 4.74 -7.27
C TRP A 502 -22.19 3.65 -7.49
N GLU A 503 -22.95 3.27 -6.45
CA GLU A 503 -24.00 2.26 -6.54
C GLU A 503 -25.09 2.67 -7.56
N PHE A 504 -25.00 2.10 -8.73
CA PHE A 504 -25.88 2.38 -9.85
C PHE A 504 -26.77 1.16 -10.11
N GLU A 505 -28.08 1.40 -10.17
CA GLU A 505 -29.07 0.33 -10.42
C GLU A 505 -29.38 0.15 -11.91
N GLY A 506 -28.85 1.02 -12.78
CA GLY A 506 -29.04 0.93 -14.22
C GLY A 506 -28.03 0.00 -14.89
N ASN A 507 -28.26 -0.27 -16.19
CA ASN A 507 -27.41 -1.14 -16.98
C ASN A 507 -26.12 -0.43 -17.41
N ALA A 508 -25.04 -1.20 -17.51
CA ALA A 508 -23.83 -0.79 -18.20
C ALA A 508 -23.91 -1.16 -19.69
N ILE A 509 -23.23 -0.42 -20.52
CA ILE A 509 -23.08 -0.72 -21.94
C ILE A 509 -21.63 -1.11 -22.21
N VAL A 510 -21.42 -2.30 -22.74
CA VAL A 510 -20.11 -2.84 -23.12
C VAL A 510 -20.05 -2.98 -24.63
N THR A 511 -19.21 -2.16 -25.28
CA THR A 511 -18.93 -2.31 -26.71
C THR A 511 -17.57 -2.97 -26.88
N TRP A 512 -17.47 -3.99 -27.73
CA TRP A 512 -16.25 -4.74 -27.86
C TRP A 512 -15.96 -5.21 -29.28
N GLY A 513 -14.70 -5.53 -29.54
CA GLY A 513 -14.26 -5.99 -30.85
C GLY A 513 -12.75 -6.17 -30.95
N ARG A 514 -12.24 -6.43 -32.14
CA ARG A 514 -10.80 -6.57 -32.39
C ARG A 514 -10.15 -5.19 -32.56
N THR A 515 -9.20 -4.89 -31.68
CA THR A 515 -8.28 -3.73 -31.67
C THR A 515 -8.91 -2.34 -31.82
N ASP A 516 -9.42 -1.98 -32.99
CA ASP A 516 -9.88 -0.62 -33.32
C ASP A 516 -11.32 -0.57 -33.86
N GLN A 517 -11.96 -1.73 -33.96
CA GLN A 517 -13.35 -1.85 -34.45
C GLN A 517 -14.21 -2.50 -33.36
N LEU A 518 -14.83 -1.69 -32.51
CA LEU A 518 -15.81 -2.14 -31.55
C LEU A 518 -17.14 -2.29 -32.29
N THR A 519 -17.50 -3.50 -32.68
CA THR A 519 -18.65 -3.78 -33.55
C THR A 519 -19.80 -4.44 -32.83
N THR A 520 -19.57 -4.96 -31.63
CA THR A 520 -20.60 -5.66 -30.85
C THR A 520 -20.89 -4.85 -29.59
N GLU A 521 -22.15 -4.66 -29.28
CA GLU A 521 -22.64 -3.98 -28.09
C GLU A 521 -23.47 -4.94 -27.26
N THR A 522 -23.27 -4.90 -25.94
CA THR A 522 -24.00 -5.71 -24.98
C THR A 522 -24.43 -4.84 -23.81
N GLU A 523 -25.69 -4.87 -23.47
CA GLU A 523 -26.22 -4.26 -22.25
C GLU A 523 -26.07 -5.25 -21.10
N VAL A 524 -25.57 -4.76 -19.95
CA VAL A 524 -25.17 -5.58 -18.81
C VAL A 524 -25.90 -5.09 -17.56
N GLU A 525 -26.73 -5.95 -17.00
CA GLU A 525 -27.40 -5.70 -15.74
C GLU A 525 -26.42 -5.89 -14.54
N ALA A 526 -26.61 -5.11 -13.48
CA ALA A 526 -25.87 -5.30 -12.25
C ALA A 526 -26.33 -6.61 -11.56
N TYR A 527 -25.39 -7.47 -11.18
CA TYR A 527 -25.70 -8.67 -10.37
C TYR A 527 -25.76 -8.37 -8.86
N GLU A 528 -25.10 -7.31 -8.43
CA GLU A 528 -25.19 -6.66 -7.12
C GLU A 528 -25.15 -5.14 -7.34
N PRO A 529 -25.65 -4.33 -6.40
CA PRO A 529 -25.59 -2.87 -6.54
C PRO A 529 -24.17 -2.39 -6.87
N GLY A 530 -24.03 -1.75 -8.04
CA GLY A 530 -22.77 -1.24 -8.53
C GLY A 530 -21.77 -2.26 -9.05
N LYS A 531 -22.10 -3.56 -9.11
CA LYS A 531 -21.22 -4.62 -9.61
C LYS A 531 -21.78 -5.28 -10.87
N TYR A 532 -20.93 -5.45 -11.86
CA TYR A 532 -21.29 -5.93 -13.21
C TYR A 532 -20.36 -7.04 -13.66
N SER A 533 -20.93 -8.00 -14.38
CA SER A 533 -20.18 -9.07 -15.04
C SER A 533 -20.77 -9.33 -16.42
N VAL A 534 -19.92 -9.47 -17.43
CA VAL A 534 -20.31 -9.84 -18.77
C VAL A 534 -19.42 -10.93 -19.32
N THR A 535 -20.04 -11.96 -19.92
CA THR A 535 -19.33 -12.99 -20.66
C THR A 535 -19.42 -12.68 -22.15
N LEU A 536 -18.29 -12.40 -22.78
CA LEU A 536 -18.15 -12.21 -24.21
C LEU A 536 -17.85 -13.56 -24.86
N THR A 537 -18.65 -13.97 -25.85
CA THR A 537 -18.50 -15.25 -26.54
C THR A 537 -18.25 -15.05 -28.05
N GLY A 538 -17.87 -16.12 -28.75
CA GLY A 538 -17.57 -16.06 -30.18
C GLY A 538 -16.27 -15.36 -30.54
N LEU A 539 -15.33 -15.27 -29.59
CA LEU A 539 -14.02 -14.70 -29.83
C LEU A 539 -13.14 -15.66 -30.66
N VAL A 540 -12.25 -15.10 -31.47
CA VAL A 540 -11.34 -15.93 -32.30
C VAL A 540 -10.16 -16.39 -31.42
N PRO A 541 -9.94 -17.72 -31.30
CA PRO A 541 -8.78 -18.26 -30.60
C PRO A 541 -7.44 -17.88 -31.21
N GLY A 542 -6.36 -18.11 -30.50
CA GLY A 542 -5.01 -18.03 -31.04
C GLY A 542 -4.30 -16.71 -30.77
N ASN A 543 -4.30 -16.24 -29.53
CA ASN A 543 -3.64 -15.02 -29.08
C ASN A 543 -4.10 -13.77 -29.86
N LYS A 544 -5.42 -13.62 -30.01
CA LYS A 544 -6.01 -12.44 -30.64
C LYS A 544 -6.34 -11.39 -29.59
N THR A 545 -5.93 -10.16 -29.86
CA THR A 545 -6.22 -9.03 -28.98
C THR A 545 -7.61 -8.47 -29.27
N TYR A 546 -8.37 -8.26 -28.21
CA TYR A 546 -9.66 -7.59 -28.18
C TYR A 546 -9.61 -6.38 -27.27
N THR A 547 -10.49 -5.44 -27.52
CA THR A 547 -10.71 -4.28 -26.65
C THR A 547 -12.21 -4.22 -26.33
N ALA A 548 -12.54 -3.98 -25.07
CA ALA A 548 -13.88 -3.64 -24.63
C ALA A 548 -13.87 -2.21 -24.08
N SER A 549 -14.88 -1.43 -24.42
CA SER A 549 -15.17 -0.09 -23.93
C SER A 549 -16.45 -0.15 -23.11
N ILE A 550 -16.38 0.30 -21.87
CA ILE A 550 -17.45 0.22 -20.89
C ILE A 550 -17.89 1.63 -20.53
N TYR A 551 -19.19 1.89 -20.60
CA TYR A 551 -19.77 3.13 -20.14
C TYR A 551 -21.17 2.90 -19.57
N PHE A 552 -21.66 3.87 -18.80
CA PHE A 552 -23.00 3.90 -18.25
C PHE A 552 -23.82 4.99 -18.93
N GLN A 553 -25.12 4.84 -18.94
CA GLN A 553 -26.03 5.83 -19.52
C GLN A 553 -27.17 6.12 -18.55
N ILE A 554 -27.50 7.40 -18.40
CA ILE A 554 -28.69 7.86 -17.71
C ILE A 554 -29.50 8.69 -18.70
N GLU A 555 -30.73 8.26 -18.98
CA GLU A 555 -31.55 8.86 -20.02
C GLU A 555 -30.78 8.91 -21.36
N ASP A 556 -30.61 10.09 -21.94
CA ASP A 556 -29.89 10.29 -23.20
C ASP A 556 -28.40 10.67 -23.00
N ARG A 557 -27.89 10.62 -21.77
CA ARG A 557 -26.51 11.00 -21.45
C ARG A 557 -25.65 9.77 -21.24
N ALA A 558 -24.64 9.60 -22.10
CA ALA A 558 -23.58 8.61 -21.90
C ALA A 558 -22.49 9.17 -20.99
N GLY A 559 -22.01 8.35 -20.06
CA GLY A 559 -20.87 8.64 -19.21
C GLY A 559 -19.53 8.47 -19.92
N GLU A 560 -18.45 8.70 -19.17
CA GLU A 560 -17.10 8.48 -19.67
C GLU A 560 -16.86 7.00 -19.96
N SER A 561 -16.34 6.68 -21.14
CA SER A 561 -15.98 5.30 -21.52
C SER A 561 -14.62 4.92 -20.93
N LYS A 562 -14.54 3.73 -20.34
CA LYS A 562 -13.27 3.11 -19.90
C LYS A 562 -12.99 1.87 -20.74
N ASN A 563 -11.72 1.71 -21.12
CA ASN A 563 -11.32 0.64 -22.02
C ASN A 563 -10.46 -0.40 -21.29
N ILE A 564 -10.67 -1.68 -21.62
CA ILE A 564 -9.79 -2.77 -21.24
C ILE A 564 -9.41 -3.57 -22.49
N SER A 565 -8.14 -3.99 -22.58
CA SER A 565 -7.69 -4.89 -23.63
C SER A 565 -7.29 -6.24 -23.04
N PHE A 566 -7.64 -7.32 -23.73
CA PHE A 566 -7.34 -8.68 -23.34
C PHE A 566 -6.99 -9.54 -24.55
N MET A 567 -6.41 -10.73 -24.32
CA MET A 567 -5.94 -11.59 -25.39
C MET A 567 -6.46 -13.01 -25.19
N THR A 568 -7.11 -13.56 -26.23
CA THR A 568 -7.58 -14.95 -26.21
C THR A 568 -6.43 -15.94 -26.14
N SER A 569 -6.66 -17.09 -25.50
CA SER A 569 -5.70 -18.18 -25.42
C SER A 569 -5.48 -18.85 -26.78
N LYS A 570 -4.43 -19.67 -26.90
CA LYS A 570 -4.21 -20.50 -28.08
C LYS A 570 -5.39 -21.45 -28.28
N ALA A 571 -5.75 -21.70 -29.54
CA ALA A 571 -6.70 -22.74 -29.87
C ALA A 571 -6.22 -24.11 -29.36
N ALA A 572 -7.15 -24.90 -28.83
CA ALA A 572 -6.86 -26.29 -28.50
C ALA A 572 -6.64 -27.13 -29.76
N PRO A 573 -5.87 -28.22 -29.66
CA PRO A 573 -5.64 -29.13 -30.78
C PRO A 573 -6.81 -30.13 -30.99
N VAL A 574 -8.02 -29.79 -30.56
CA VAL A 574 -9.21 -30.65 -30.63
C VAL A 574 -10.38 -29.93 -31.33
N ASP A 575 -11.17 -30.65 -32.09
CA ASP A 575 -12.29 -30.09 -32.89
C ASP A 575 -13.68 -30.43 -32.29
N TRP A 576 -13.73 -31.03 -31.09
CA TRP A 576 -14.97 -31.34 -30.38
C TRP A 576 -15.14 -30.45 -29.15
N PRO A 577 -16.37 -30.25 -28.67
CA PRO A 577 -16.62 -29.47 -27.45
C PRO A 577 -15.92 -30.05 -26.24
N TYR A 578 -15.32 -29.19 -25.39
CA TYR A 578 -14.73 -29.60 -24.11
C TYR A 578 -14.80 -28.47 -23.07
N ILE A 579 -14.82 -28.84 -21.78
CA ILE A 579 -14.90 -27.92 -20.67
C ILE A 579 -13.54 -27.27 -20.43
N PHE A 580 -13.48 -25.94 -20.46
CA PHE A 580 -12.32 -25.12 -20.15
C PHE A 580 -12.55 -24.33 -18.85
N VAL A 581 -11.76 -24.58 -17.83
CA VAL A 581 -11.94 -24.03 -16.47
C VAL A 581 -11.03 -22.84 -16.16
N GLY A 582 -10.39 -22.27 -17.15
CA GLY A 582 -9.44 -21.18 -17.00
C GLY A 582 -7.97 -21.65 -16.95
N LYS A 583 -7.08 -20.72 -17.26
CA LYS A 583 -5.63 -20.95 -17.27
C LYS A 583 -5.10 -20.80 -15.85
N ASN A 584 -4.24 -21.72 -15.42
CA ASN A 584 -3.59 -21.69 -14.10
C ASN A 584 -4.54 -21.75 -12.88
N LYS A 585 -5.73 -22.37 -13.04
CA LYS A 585 -6.66 -22.56 -11.90
C LYS A 585 -6.39 -23.84 -11.11
N SER A 586 -5.67 -24.81 -11.69
CA SER A 586 -5.28 -26.05 -11.00
C SER A 586 -3.82 -26.01 -10.54
N ASN A 587 -3.54 -26.75 -9.46
CA ASN A 587 -2.19 -27.04 -8.99
C ASN A 587 -1.38 -27.83 -10.04
N ALA A 588 -0.08 -27.97 -9.84
CA ALA A 588 0.82 -28.69 -10.76
C ALA A 588 0.44 -30.18 -10.96
N ASP A 589 -0.22 -30.79 -9.98
CA ASP A 589 -0.73 -32.17 -10.03
C ASP A 589 -2.12 -32.29 -10.66
N GLY A 590 -2.73 -31.18 -11.09
CA GLY A 590 -4.06 -31.11 -11.67
C GLY A 590 -5.22 -31.06 -10.68
N THR A 591 -4.94 -30.95 -9.38
CA THR A 591 -5.95 -30.71 -8.33
C THR A 591 -6.27 -29.21 -8.23
N PHE A 592 -7.38 -28.87 -7.56
CA PHE A 592 -7.78 -27.50 -7.26
C PHE A 592 -7.77 -27.27 -5.75
N ALA A 593 -7.45 -26.07 -5.30
CA ALA A 593 -7.67 -25.69 -3.92
C ALA A 593 -9.20 -25.53 -3.67
N GLN A 594 -9.66 -25.84 -2.45
CA GLN A 594 -11.04 -25.55 -2.05
C GLN A 594 -11.29 -24.03 -2.14
N GLY A 595 -12.48 -23.63 -2.59
CA GLY A 595 -12.83 -22.22 -2.83
C GLY A 595 -12.32 -21.67 -4.16
N THR A 596 -11.67 -22.49 -5.01
CA THR A 596 -11.23 -22.02 -6.34
C THR A 596 -12.43 -21.69 -7.22
N LYS A 597 -12.50 -20.47 -7.73
CA LYS A 597 -13.51 -20.05 -8.70
C LYS A 597 -13.10 -20.45 -10.11
N ILE A 598 -13.97 -21.18 -10.82
CA ILE A 598 -13.79 -21.59 -12.21
C ILE A 598 -14.90 -21.04 -13.09
N ALA A 599 -14.56 -20.68 -14.34
CA ALA A 599 -15.56 -20.31 -15.32
C ALA A 599 -16.27 -21.56 -15.87
N LEU A 600 -17.60 -21.49 -16.03
CA LEU A 600 -18.39 -22.53 -16.67
C LEU A 600 -18.44 -22.31 -18.20
N MET A 601 -17.40 -22.77 -18.90
CA MET A 601 -17.26 -22.56 -20.35
C MET A 601 -17.00 -23.86 -21.10
N VAL A 602 -17.63 -23.98 -22.26
CA VAL A 602 -17.39 -25.07 -23.21
C VAL A 602 -16.77 -24.50 -24.47
N TYR A 603 -15.59 -24.98 -24.81
CA TYR A 603 -14.89 -24.62 -26.03
C TYR A 603 -15.48 -25.42 -27.22
N ASN A 604 -15.46 -24.85 -28.42
CA ASN A 604 -16.08 -25.41 -29.66
C ASN A 604 -17.60 -25.64 -29.55
N ALA A 605 -18.28 -24.82 -28.77
CA ALA A 605 -19.73 -24.86 -28.62
C ALA A 605 -20.39 -23.47 -28.84
N SER A 606 -19.75 -22.61 -29.64
CA SER A 606 -20.27 -21.26 -29.94
C SER A 606 -21.62 -21.25 -30.64
N ASP A 607 -21.92 -22.33 -31.39
CA ASP A 607 -23.15 -22.49 -32.14
C ASP A 607 -24.19 -23.35 -31.40
N ALA A 608 -23.97 -23.63 -30.11
CA ALA A 608 -24.92 -24.33 -29.27
C ALA A 608 -26.16 -23.44 -28.99
N GLU A 609 -27.34 -24.03 -29.03
CA GLU A 609 -28.57 -23.35 -28.65
C GLU A 609 -28.64 -23.10 -27.15
N GLU A 610 -28.16 -24.08 -26.37
CA GLU A 610 -28.15 -24.01 -24.90
C GLU A 610 -27.01 -24.85 -24.32
N ILE A 611 -26.41 -24.38 -23.20
CA ILE A 611 -25.43 -25.13 -22.41
C ILE A 611 -25.92 -25.18 -20.97
N GLY A 612 -26.38 -26.35 -20.53
CA GLY A 612 -26.72 -26.63 -19.15
C GLY A 612 -25.53 -27.19 -18.39
N TRP A 613 -25.46 -26.94 -17.08
CA TRP A 613 -24.36 -27.38 -16.22
C TRP A 613 -24.85 -28.17 -15.02
N THR A 614 -24.14 -29.25 -14.69
CA THR A 614 -24.33 -29.95 -13.42
C THR A 614 -23.01 -30.23 -12.74
N PHE A 615 -23.02 -30.25 -11.41
CA PHE A 615 -21.91 -30.71 -10.60
C PHE A 615 -22.40 -31.80 -9.65
N ASN A 616 -21.79 -33.00 -9.71
CA ASN A 616 -22.27 -34.19 -9.00
C ASN A 616 -23.75 -34.51 -9.29
N ASP A 617 -24.17 -34.32 -10.54
CA ASP A 617 -25.56 -34.50 -11.06
C ASP A 617 -26.59 -33.48 -10.51
N GLU A 618 -26.18 -32.48 -9.71
CA GLU A 618 -27.03 -31.35 -9.35
C GLU A 618 -26.82 -30.19 -10.33
N GLU A 619 -27.93 -29.53 -10.73
CA GLU A 619 -27.87 -28.38 -11.63
C GLU A 619 -27.17 -27.21 -10.96
N ILE A 620 -26.27 -26.55 -11.70
CA ILE A 620 -25.53 -25.39 -11.26
C ILE A 620 -25.61 -24.27 -12.29
N VAL A 621 -25.54 -23.05 -11.80
CA VAL A 621 -25.41 -21.83 -12.63
C VAL A 621 -24.21 -21.03 -12.16
N PRO A 622 -23.56 -20.23 -13.03
CA PRO A 622 -22.53 -19.31 -12.58
C PRO A 622 -23.06 -18.36 -11.51
N GLU A 623 -22.20 -18.01 -10.55
CA GLU A 623 -22.46 -16.90 -9.61
C GLU A 623 -22.59 -15.58 -10.40
N GLY A 624 -23.03 -14.51 -9.75
CA GLY A 624 -23.23 -13.21 -10.40
C GLY A 624 -21.98 -12.65 -11.07
N ASP A 625 -20.79 -13.00 -10.57
CA ASP A 625 -19.50 -12.66 -11.17
C ASP A 625 -19.08 -13.55 -12.36
N GLY A 626 -19.91 -14.49 -12.77
CA GLY A 626 -19.68 -15.37 -13.91
C GLY A 626 -18.88 -16.64 -13.61
N TYR A 627 -18.61 -16.94 -12.33
CA TYR A 627 -17.82 -18.09 -11.91
C TYR A 627 -18.65 -19.09 -11.10
N PHE A 628 -18.09 -20.28 -10.91
CA PHE A 628 -18.58 -21.32 -10.01
C PHE A 628 -17.51 -21.68 -9.00
N THR A 629 -17.85 -21.68 -7.71
CA THR A 629 -16.89 -21.95 -6.62
C THR A 629 -16.81 -23.45 -6.34
N LEU A 630 -15.59 -24.01 -6.36
CA LEU A 630 -15.32 -25.41 -6.12
C LEU A 630 -15.16 -25.67 -4.63
N GLU A 631 -16.16 -26.29 -3.98
CA GLU A 631 -16.11 -26.62 -2.55
C GLU A 631 -15.71 -28.07 -2.27
N GLU A 632 -15.90 -28.97 -3.23
CA GLU A 632 -15.61 -30.39 -3.08
C GLU A 632 -15.15 -31.03 -4.40
N SER A 633 -14.59 -32.24 -4.32
CA SER A 633 -14.28 -33.04 -5.49
C SER A 633 -15.54 -33.60 -6.14
N GLY A 634 -15.57 -33.62 -7.47
CA GLY A 634 -16.76 -34.09 -8.16
C GLY A 634 -16.62 -34.21 -9.67
N ILE A 635 -17.74 -34.39 -10.34
CA ILE A 635 -17.82 -34.42 -11.79
C ILE A 635 -18.62 -33.21 -12.27
N LEU A 636 -17.92 -32.31 -12.97
CA LEU A 636 -18.53 -31.20 -13.68
C LEU A 636 -18.99 -31.69 -15.06
N LYS A 637 -20.27 -31.51 -15.39
CA LYS A 637 -20.83 -31.87 -16.70
C LYS A 637 -21.39 -30.63 -17.39
N ALA A 638 -21.13 -30.55 -18.68
CA ALA A 638 -21.80 -29.63 -19.58
C ALA A 638 -22.73 -30.42 -20.50
N ILE A 639 -23.97 -29.99 -20.61
CA ILE A 639 -24.98 -30.54 -21.54
C ILE A 639 -25.13 -29.51 -22.64
N VAL A 640 -24.56 -29.77 -23.80
CA VAL A 640 -24.59 -28.89 -24.96
C VAL A 640 -25.75 -29.33 -25.87
N SER A 641 -26.73 -28.47 -26.05
CA SER A 641 -27.87 -28.71 -26.95
C SER A 641 -27.66 -27.95 -28.27
N TRP A 642 -27.86 -28.62 -29.39
CA TRP A 642 -27.65 -28.04 -30.71
C TRP A 642 -29.00 -27.76 -31.40
N GLU A 643 -29.03 -26.83 -32.35
CA GLU A 643 -30.23 -26.45 -33.12
C GLU A 643 -30.89 -27.63 -33.83
N ASP A 644 -30.14 -28.68 -34.18
CA ASP A 644 -30.69 -29.90 -34.80
C ASP A 644 -31.37 -30.85 -33.80
N GLY A 645 -31.42 -30.48 -32.53
CA GLY A 645 -31.97 -31.27 -31.43
C GLY A 645 -31.04 -32.33 -30.89
N SER A 646 -29.82 -32.42 -31.38
CA SER A 646 -28.79 -33.30 -30.80
C SER A 646 -28.23 -32.72 -29.51
N ARG A 647 -27.63 -33.60 -28.66
CA ARG A 647 -27.04 -33.22 -27.40
C ARG A 647 -25.70 -33.90 -27.21
N ASP A 648 -24.69 -33.14 -26.75
CA ASP A 648 -23.44 -33.67 -26.25
C ASP A 648 -23.37 -33.53 -24.73
N ILE A 649 -22.89 -34.56 -24.07
CA ILE A 649 -22.59 -34.51 -22.61
C ILE A 649 -21.11 -34.62 -22.45
N ILE A 650 -20.52 -33.58 -21.87
CA ILE A 650 -19.08 -33.47 -21.68
C ILE A 650 -18.81 -33.51 -20.19
N GLU A 651 -17.92 -34.38 -19.75
CA GLU A 651 -17.58 -34.55 -18.33
C GLU A 651 -16.13 -34.12 -18.05
N LYS A 652 -15.96 -33.44 -16.95
CA LYS A 652 -14.64 -33.09 -16.40
C LYS A 652 -14.57 -33.45 -14.92
N LYS A 653 -13.66 -34.35 -14.60
CA LYS A 653 -13.39 -34.68 -13.19
C LYS A 653 -12.65 -33.54 -12.51
N ILE A 654 -13.16 -33.07 -11.39
CA ILE A 654 -12.57 -32.07 -10.52
C ILE A 654 -12.10 -32.80 -9.25
N ASN A 655 -10.83 -32.63 -8.89
CA ASN A 655 -10.28 -33.12 -7.66
C ASN A 655 -9.82 -31.93 -6.82
N ILE A 656 -10.30 -31.82 -5.60
CA ILE A 656 -9.85 -30.81 -4.63
C ILE A 656 -8.69 -31.39 -3.83
N SER A 657 -7.60 -30.65 -3.71
CA SER A 657 -6.56 -30.97 -2.74
C SER A 657 -7.10 -30.64 -1.35
N LEU A 658 -7.10 -31.60 -0.45
CA LEU A 658 -7.31 -31.30 0.96
C LEU A 658 -6.12 -30.45 1.40
N ALA A 659 -6.38 -29.28 1.94
CA ALA A 659 -5.35 -28.51 2.63
C ALA A 659 -4.82 -29.40 3.78
N GLU A 660 -3.52 -29.74 3.72
CA GLU A 660 -2.84 -30.42 4.83
C GLU A 660 -2.67 -29.47 6.02
#